data_313a123d35edd0c75bb429f34e61d6b2
#
_entry.id   313a123d35edd0c75bb429f34e61d6b2
#
_cell.length_a   1.000
_cell.length_b   1.000
_cell.length_c   1.000
_cell.angle_alpha   90.00
_cell.angle_beta   90.00
_cell.angle_gamma   90.00
#
_symmetry.space_group_name_H-M   'P 1'
#
loop_
_entity.id
_entity.type
_entity.pdbx_description
1 polymer ?
#
loop_
_entity_poly.entity_id
_entity_poly.type
_entity_poly.pdbx_seq_one_letter_code
_entity_poly.pdbx_strand_id
1 'polypeptide(L)'
;MIRQTLLYISLFCLLISCNYGQLANTWNYPEINPIPKSQKLFGMTVVDSYHNLTDLQDTIVQKWLKAQDSLAESYFLNNQWFKIFQERFQELEGRGRGNINLIRNDENGNYFYLRYDETQDADELYFKEKLSDREIKLFDTRTYPIEGKNISYLEPSYDGSKIAIGFNPNEDFTTTILIYDLEAKEFLSDQITHINPDFGGVQWLPDNSGIIYLYFPYVEQHSAKYKKGSYSVIHFLGEDPQKRTPIFGNDSNLGIASDYFPKVKIGSSLDSYIIGYAAKSGMFYDSFIAKLSDVMKGNPRWKPFFKTSDKVYYNQGEIRGQHFIYRRATPDGNQLCQVVIENPNFESPLILASGSLEEPITHFEITKDNIYFIREKFGVEISIFRIDDLQNTVQLEPPFTPGYASFFGESVAHNHIGIGMDGWTSNYVRYNIDSQGKFSDEGLLGSANFPEFHDMVSKQIMVTSHDCMEVPLSLVYKKDMPLDSNNEVFMYVYGAYGQSMSPFFSPTYLDWVSQGGILAFPHVRGGGEKGEEWHTQGMKTLKYNSWKDLVACTESLIEMGYTRKGLVSLYTNSAGGITAGMAVNEFPELYSSFIAEVPRLHPFGLESATMSNSTSYIEYGTIKDSLECLGLVKMDPYLNLSANSYYPATLILPSSNDDRIPLWDSGKYIAKLQKYNQANTPILMDIDYDSGHENALSYDASIDLNARIFSFAKANMRH
;
A
#
# COMPACT_ATOMS: atom_id res chain seq x y z
N MET A 1 56.76 32.94 -41.51
CA MET A 1 55.61 32.03 -41.63
C MET A 1 55.04 31.52 -40.27
N ILE A 2 55.77 31.60 -39.19
CA ILE A 2 55.35 31.04 -37.86
C ILE A 2 54.53 32.08 -37.01
N ARG A 3 54.58 33.37 -37.32
CA ARG A 3 53.87 34.42 -36.56
C ARG A 3 52.46 34.72 -37.07
N GLN A 4 52.05 34.29 -38.23
CA GLN A 4 50.70 34.48 -38.74
C GLN A 4 49.74 33.34 -38.40
N THR A 5 50.29 32.16 -38.11
CA THR A 5 49.46 30.99 -37.73
C THR A 5 49.02 31.00 -36.27
N LEU A 6 49.71 31.72 -35.39
CA LEU A 6 49.34 31.90 -33.99
C LEU A 6 48.22 32.94 -33.76
N LEU A 7 48.04 33.87 -34.72
CA LEU A 7 46.99 34.87 -34.62
C LEU A 7 45.62 34.35 -35.07
N TYR A 8 45.58 33.31 -35.92
CA TYR A 8 44.31 32.67 -36.33
C TYR A 8 43.82 31.64 -35.33
N ILE A 9 44.71 31.02 -34.53
CA ILE A 9 44.29 30.10 -33.47
C ILE A 9 43.75 30.84 -32.24
N SER A 10 44.28 32.04 -31.93
CA SER A 10 43.73 32.86 -30.84
C SER A 10 42.39 33.57 -31.18
N LEU A 11 42.12 33.83 -32.48
CA LEU A 11 40.84 34.39 -32.91
C LEU A 11 39.72 33.34 -33.05
N PHE A 12 40.12 32.04 -33.26
CA PHE A 12 39.15 30.94 -33.32
C PHE A 12 38.76 30.45 -31.93
N CYS A 13 39.65 30.58 -30.92
CA CYS A 13 39.31 30.32 -29.52
C CYS A 13 38.49 31.43 -28.86
N LEU A 14 38.46 32.66 -29.40
CA LEU A 14 37.66 33.77 -28.88
C LEU A 14 36.24 33.85 -29.47
N LEU A 15 35.92 33.02 -30.48
CA LEU A 15 34.57 32.94 -31.07
C LEU A 15 33.77 31.70 -30.58
N ILE A 16 34.39 30.83 -29.72
CA ILE A 16 33.66 29.70 -29.11
C ILE A 16 33.22 30.01 -27.66
N SER A 17 33.68 31.12 -27.10
CA SER A 17 33.18 31.60 -25.79
C SER A 17 32.15 32.70 -26.00
N CYS A 18 30.92 32.34 -26.30
CA CYS A 18 29.68 33.06 -25.98
C CYS A 18 28.55 32.56 -26.88
N ASN A 19 27.94 31.50 -26.48
CA ASN A 19 26.51 31.28 -26.66
C ASN A 19 26.09 30.10 -25.77
N TYR A 20 26.29 30.23 -24.47
CA TYR A 20 25.31 29.71 -23.56
C TYR A 20 24.15 30.69 -23.59
N GLY A 21 23.46 30.72 -24.75
CA GLY A 21 22.12 31.27 -24.80
C GLY A 21 21.32 30.48 -23.77
N GLN A 22 20.67 31.17 -22.86
CA GLN A 22 19.53 30.66 -22.13
C GLN A 22 18.69 29.90 -23.16
N LEU A 23 18.66 28.58 -23.10
CA LEU A 23 17.65 27.78 -23.78
C LEU A 23 16.33 28.33 -23.22
N ALA A 24 15.62 29.10 -23.98
CA ALA A 24 14.31 29.57 -23.58
C ALA A 24 13.51 28.32 -23.24
N ASN A 25 12.89 28.29 -22.07
CA ASN A 25 12.01 27.22 -21.67
C ASN A 25 11.00 27.01 -22.80
N THR A 26 11.07 25.88 -23.50
CA THR A 26 10.23 25.60 -24.68
C THR A 26 8.84 25.10 -24.25
N TRP A 27 8.66 24.80 -22.96
CA TRP A 27 7.39 24.36 -22.41
C TRP A 27 6.45 25.55 -22.18
N ASN A 28 5.29 25.53 -22.83
CA ASN A 28 4.23 26.50 -22.64
C ASN A 28 3.19 25.96 -21.64
N TYR A 29 3.47 26.14 -20.36
CA TYR A 29 2.57 25.69 -19.31
C TYR A 29 1.29 26.51 -19.21
N PRO A 30 0.13 25.87 -18.93
CA PRO A 30 -1.08 26.61 -18.58
C PRO A 30 -0.85 27.51 -17.36
N GLU A 31 -1.13 28.80 -17.51
CA GLU A 31 -0.91 29.78 -16.44
C GLU A 31 -2.09 29.83 -15.46
N ILE A 32 -1.76 29.95 -14.15
CA ILE A 32 -2.72 30.30 -13.11
C ILE A 32 -2.08 31.35 -12.19
N ASN A 33 -2.83 32.44 -11.92
CA ASN A 33 -2.34 33.48 -11.04
C ASN A 33 -2.37 33.01 -9.59
N PRO A 34 -1.27 33.17 -8.82
CA PRO A 34 -1.26 32.85 -7.41
C PRO A 34 -2.11 33.83 -6.62
N ILE A 35 -2.93 33.34 -5.71
CA ILE A 35 -3.63 34.12 -4.67
C ILE A 35 -3.13 33.60 -3.32
N PRO A 36 -2.11 34.24 -2.72
CA PRO A 36 -1.47 33.72 -1.53
C PRO A 36 -2.33 33.95 -0.28
N LYS A 37 -2.25 32.99 0.64
CA LYS A 37 -2.78 33.09 2.00
C LYS A 37 -1.67 32.89 3.02
N SER A 38 -1.53 33.80 3.96
CA SER A 38 -0.55 33.71 5.03
C SER A 38 -1.20 33.30 6.34
N GLN A 39 -0.55 32.40 7.06
CA GLN A 39 -0.95 31.97 8.40
C GLN A 39 0.21 32.19 9.38
N LYS A 40 -0.07 32.77 10.55
CA LYS A 40 0.91 32.93 11.62
C LYS A 40 0.69 31.87 12.69
N LEU A 41 1.69 31.04 12.93
CA LEU A 41 1.67 29.95 13.89
C LEU A 41 3.00 29.95 14.68
N PHE A 42 2.96 29.99 16.00
CA PHE A 42 4.13 29.92 16.88
C PHE A 42 5.30 30.86 16.49
N GLY A 43 5.00 32.08 16.03
CA GLY A 43 5.99 33.02 15.57
C GLY A 43 6.48 32.85 14.14
N MET A 44 6.11 31.79 13.47
CA MET A 44 6.39 31.55 12.05
C MET A 44 5.28 32.13 11.16
N THR A 45 5.64 32.58 9.96
CA THR A 45 4.67 32.93 8.91
C THR A 45 4.79 31.90 7.79
N VAL A 46 3.75 31.10 7.58
CA VAL A 46 3.66 30.14 6.48
C VAL A 46 2.79 30.74 5.37
N VAL A 47 3.28 30.68 4.13
CA VAL A 47 2.59 31.28 2.98
C VAL A 47 2.21 30.14 2.00
N ASP A 48 0.93 29.93 1.83
CA ASP A 48 0.37 29.12 0.76
C ASP A 48 0.19 30.01 -0.48
N SER A 49 1.13 29.96 -1.41
CA SER A 49 1.16 30.85 -2.58
C SER A 49 0.00 30.62 -3.54
N TYR A 50 -0.50 29.40 -3.63
CA TYR A 50 -1.58 28.99 -4.53
C TYR A 50 -2.82 28.53 -3.75
N HIS A 51 -3.20 29.30 -2.71
CA HIS A 51 -4.36 28.97 -1.89
C HIS A 51 -5.67 28.88 -2.70
N ASN A 52 -5.80 29.65 -3.76
CA ASN A 52 -6.95 29.64 -4.67
C ASN A 52 -7.21 28.25 -5.30
N LEU A 53 -6.18 27.40 -5.47
CA LEU A 53 -6.38 26.05 -6.00
C LEU A 53 -7.13 25.10 -5.02
N THR A 54 -7.34 25.51 -3.78
CA THR A 54 -8.14 24.74 -2.82
C THR A 54 -9.63 24.68 -3.20
N ASP A 55 -10.13 25.68 -3.92
CA ASP A 55 -11.51 25.71 -4.42
C ASP A 55 -11.59 25.03 -5.80
N LEU A 56 -11.81 23.71 -5.79
CA LEU A 56 -11.95 22.90 -6.99
C LEU A 56 -13.24 23.19 -7.79
N GLN A 57 -14.18 23.98 -7.23
CA GLN A 57 -15.42 24.40 -7.91
C GLN A 57 -15.23 25.71 -8.68
N ASP A 58 -14.13 26.45 -8.44
CA ASP A 58 -13.81 27.66 -9.20
C ASP A 58 -13.58 27.33 -10.68
N THR A 59 -14.30 28.02 -11.56
CA THR A 59 -14.25 27.79 -13.02
C THR A 59 -12.87 28.07 -13.64
N ILE A 60 -12.06 28.96 -13.03
CA ILE A 60 -10.69 29.26 -13.46
C ILE A 60 -9.80 28.07 -13.11
N VAL A 61 -9.94 27.53 -11.89
CA VAL A 61 -9.22 26.34 -11.41
C VAL A 61 -9.57 25.14 -12.29
N GLN A 62 -10.83 24.88 -12.56
CA GLN A 62 -11.27 23.78 -13.43
C GLN A 62 -10.71 23.86 -14.85
N LYS A 63 -10.69 25.08 -15.43
CA LYS A 63 -10.09 25.29 -16.76
C LYS A 63 -8.59 25.03 -16.75
N TRP A 64 -7.91 25.46 -15.70
CA TRP A 64 -6.48 25.23 -15.56
C TRP A 64 -6.15 23.73 -15.37
N LEU A 65 -6.90 23.01 -14.55
CA LEU A 65 -6.75 21.57 -14.37
C LEU A 65 -6.90 20.81 -15.70
N LYS A 66 -7.98 21.10 -16.46
CA LYS A 66 -8.18 20.50 -17.78
C LYS A 66 -7.06 20.83 -18.78
N ALA A 67 -6.49 22.03 -18.69
CA ALA A 67 -5.39 22.42 -19.57
C ALA A 67 -4.08 21.71 -19.19
N GLN A 68 -3.83 21.45 -17.90
CA GLN A 68 -2.69 20.64 -17.45
C GLN A 68 -2.80 19.20 -17.92
N ASP A 69 -3.95 18.60 -17.76
CA ASP A 69 -4.28 17.27 -18.23
C ASP A 69 -4.11 17.13 -19.75
N SER A 70 -4.67 18.06 -20.53
CA SER A 70 -4.50 18.09 -21.99
C SER A 70 -3.03 18.24 -22.42
N LEU A 71 -2.21 18.93 -21.64
CA LEU A 71 -0.78 19.05 -21.90
C LEU A 71 -0.07 17.70 -21.67
N ALA A 72 -0.41 16.98 -20.60
CA ALA A 72 0.12 15.65 -20.30
C ALA A 72 -0.29 14.64 -21.38
N GLU A 73 -1.57 14.61 -21.76
CA GLU A 73 -2.06 13.78 -22.86
C GLU A 73 -1.30 14.04 -24.17
N SER A 74 -1.12 15.33 -24.52
CA SER A 74 -0.35 15.70 -25.72
C SER A 74 1.10 15.20 -25.65
N TYR A 75 1.72 15.18 -24.47
CA TYR A 75 3.06 14.62 -24.28
C TYR A 75 3.09 13.13 -24.59
N PHE A 76 2.18 12.35 -24.01
CA PHE A 76 2.15 10.90 -24.19
C PHE A 76 1.82 10.48 -25.62
N LEU A 77 0.88 11.17 -26.29
CA LEU A 77 0.58 10.92 -27.70
C LEU A 77 1.80 11.13 -28.62
N ASN A 78 2.75 11.97 -28.23
CA ASN A 78 3.99 12.23 -28.99
C ASN A 78 5.22 11.48 -28.43
N ASN A 79 5.10 10.75 -27.32
CA ASN A 79 6.17 9.96 -26.73
C ASN A 79 6.22 8.57 -27.38
N GLN A 80 7.29 8.32 -28.18
CA GLN A 80 7.46 7.02 -28.85
C GLN A 80 7.48 5.82 -27.91
N TRP A 81 7.96 5.98 -26.65
CA TRP A 81 8.04 4.92 -25.66
C TRP A 81 6.68 4.53 -25.12
N PHE A 82 5.71 5.43 -25.11
CA PHE A 82 4.39 5.17 -24.53
C PHE A 82 3.72 3.95 -25.19
N LYS A 83 3.59 3.99 -26.52
CA LYS A 83 2.98 2.90 -27.27
C LYS A 83 3.80 1.59 -27.17
N ILE A 84 5.14 1.70 -27.18
CA ILE A 84 6.02 0.53 -27.06
C ILE A 84 5.78 -0.18 -25.72
N PHE A 85 5.75 0.55 -24.60
CA PHE A 85 5.49 -0.02 -23.30
C PHE A 85 4.06 -0.54 -23.16
N GLN A 86 3.06 0.18 -23.68
CA GLN A 86 1.66 -0.25 -23.64
C GLN A 86 1.48 -1.63 -24.33
N GLU A 87 1.98 -1.79 -25.55
CA GLU A 87 1.92 -3.07 -26.28
C GLU A 87 2.69 -4.19 -25.56
N ARG A 88 3.86 -3.85 -25.00
CA ARG A 88 4.70 -4.79 -24.29
C ARG A 88 4.09 -5.25 -22.97
N PHE A 89 3.54 -4.33 -22.19
CA PHE A 89 2.90 -4.65 -20.91
C PHE A 89 1.62 -5.45 -21.11
N GLN A 90 0.85 -5.14 -22.12
CA GLN A 90 -0.33 -5.94 -22.49
C GLN A 90 0.06 -7.39 -22.84
N GLU A 91 1.17 -7.59 -23.56
CA GLU A 91 1.69 -8.92 -23.88
C GLU A 91 2.16 -9.66 -22.62
N LEU A 92 2.96 -9.00 -21.77
CA LEU A 92 3.55 -9.61 -20.57
C LEU A 92 2.50 -9.98 -19.53
N GLU A 93 1.61 -9.04 -19.22
CA GLU A 93 0.53 -9.26 -18.27
C GLU A 93 -0.47 -10.31 -18.78
N GLY A 94 -0.73 -10.36 -20.07
CA GLY A 94 -1.58 -11.38 -20.70
C GLY A 94 -1.05 -12.81 -20.55
N ARG A 95 0.28 -13.01 -20.38
CA ARG A 95 0.87 -14.33 -20.15
C ARG A 95 0.64 -14.85 -18.73
N GLY A 96 0.58 -13.95 -17.74
CA GLY A 96 0.55 -14.28 -16.32
C GLY A 96 -0.81 -14.72 -15.79
N ARG A 97 -1.83 -14.59 -16.57
CA ARG A 97 -3.20 -14.76 -16.10
C ARG A 97 -3.75 -16.15 -16.34
N GLY A 98 -3.78 -16.89 -15.28
CA GLY A 98 -5.07 -17.52 -14.98
C GLY A 98 -5.93 -16.40 -14.41
N ASN A 99 -7.03 -16.01 -15.05
CA ASN A 99 -7.92 -14.88 -14.68
C ASN A 99 -8.58 -15.06 -13.29
N ILE A 100 -7.81 -15.54 -12.31
CA ILE A 100 -8.28 -15.93 -10.98
C ILE A 100 -7.79 -14.89 -9.96
N ASN A 101 -8.73 -14.32 -9.24
CA ASN A 101 -8.45 -13.38 -8.15
C ASN A 101 -9.40 -13.62 -6.96
N LEU A 102 -9.23 -12.84 -5.89
CA LEU A 102 -10.03 -12.93 -4.66
C LEU A 102 -10.24 -14.37 -4.18
N ILE A 103 -9.17 -15.18 -4.14
CA ILE A 103 -9.25 -16.56 -3.66
C ILE A 103 -9.53 -16.57 -2.16
N ARG A 104 -10.53 -17.33 -1.75
CA ARG A 104 -10.90 -17.58 -0.34
C ARG A 104 -11.09 -19.07 -0.10
N ASN A 105 -10.78 -19.48 1.12
CA ASN A 105 -11.04 -20.83 1.59
C ASN A 105 -11.99 -20.79 2.79
N ASP A 106 -12.88 -21.76 2.90
CA ASP A 106 -13.64 -21.99 4.13
C ASP A 106 -12.86 -22.93 5.09
N GLU A 107 -13.42 -23.21 6.27
CA GLU A 107 -12.79 -24.13 7.25
C GLU A 107 -12.75 -25.59 6.78
N ASN A 108 -13.50 -25.98 5.74
CA ASN A 108 -13.45 -27.32 5.13
C ASN A 108 -12.36 -27.44 4.05
N GLY A 109 -11.70 -26.31 3.70
CA GLY A 109 -10.70 -26.25 2.65
C GLY A 109 -11.29 -26.15 1.24
N ASN A 110 -12.57 -25.79 1.12
CA ASN A 110 -13.19 -25.48 -0.16
C ASN A 110 -12.66 -24.16 -0.70
N TYR A 111 -12.66 -24.02 -2.02
CA TYR A 111 -12.16 -22.86 -2.73
C TYR A 111 -13.28 -22.03 -3.31
N PHE A 112 -13.25 -20.72 -3.05
CA PHE A 112 -14.08 -19.69 -3.67
C PHE A 112 -13.16 -18.69 -4.34
N TYR A 113 -13.38 -18.38 -5.62
CA TYR A 113 -12.52 -17.45 -6.35
C TYR A 113 -13.25 -16.79 -7.50
N LEU A 114 -12.82 -15.60 -7.85
CA LEU A 114 -13.29 -14.92 -9.04
C LEU A 114 -12.42 -15.28 -10.24
N ARG A 115 -13.09 -15.39 -11.39
CA ARG A 115 -12.46 -15.39 -12.70
C ARG A 115 -13.04 -14.26 -13.52
N TYR A 116 -12.17 -13.42 -14.06
CA TYR A 116 -12.58 -12.35 -14.95
C TYR A 116 -12.69 -12.86 -16.38
N ASP A 117 -13.86 -12.69 -17.01
CA ASP A 117 -14.08 -12.97 -18.43
C ASP A 117 -13.87 -11.69 -19.24
N GLU A 118 -12.70 -11.57 -19.86
CA GLU A 118 -12.31 -10.42 -20.69
C GLU A 118 -13.27 -10.22 -21.89
N THR A 119 -13.85 -11.31 -22.44
CA THR A 119 -14.71 -11.21 -23.61
C THR A 119 -16.06 -10.59 -23.30
N GLN A 120 -16.43 -10.59 -22.03
CA GLN A 120 -17.74 -10.17 -21.56
C GLN A 120 -17.67 -9.09 -20.49
N ASP A 121 -16.46 -8.67 -20.13
CA ASP A 121 -16.18 -7.65 -19.10
C ASP A 121 -16.98 -7.93 -17.82
N ALA A 122 -16.76 -9.11 -17.24
CA ALA A 122 -17.53 -9.56 -16.08
C ALA A 122 -16.73 -10.49 -15.16
N ASP A 123 -16.95 -10.35 -13.87
CA ASP A 123 -16.48 -11.30 -12.88
C ASP A 123 -17.42 -12.52 -12.81
N GLU A 124 -16.82 -13.69 -12.70
CA GLU A 124 -17.50 -14.96 -12.50
C GLU A 124 -17.04 -15.60 -11.21
N LEU A 125 -17.94 -15.89 -10.28
CA LEU A 125 -17.62 -16.58 -9.04
C LEU A 125 -17.65 -18.09 -9.25
N TYR A 126 -16.56 -18.73 -8.86
CA TYR A 126 -16.38 -20.19 -8.93
C TYR A 126 -16.20 -20.81 -7.55
N PHE A 127 -16.59 -22.08 -7.47
CA PHE A 127 -16.44 -22.94 -6.30
C PHE A 127 -15.77 -24.26 -6.67
N LYS A 128 -14.90 -24.77 -5.77
CA LYS A 128 -14.32 -26.12 -5.81
C LYS A 128 -14.27 -26.72 -4.41
N GLU A 129 -14.73 -27.95 -4.24
CA GLU A 129 -14.53 -28.70 -2.98
C GLU A 129 -13.07 -29.08 -2.78
N LYS A 130 -12.39 -29.54 -3.84
CA LYS A 130 -10.97 -29.91 -3.86
C LYS A 130 -10.35 -29.43 -5.16
N LEU A 131 -9.05 -29.24 -5.17
CA LEU A 131 -8.32 -28.81 -6.37
C LEU A 131 -8.47 -29.78 -7.54
N SER A 132 -8.59 -31.10 -7.26
CA SER A 132 -8.81 -32.14 -8.26
C SER A 132 -10.21 -32.13 -8.86
N ASP A 133 -11.17 -31.48 -8.21
CA ASP A 133 -12.56 -31.53 -8.60
C ASP A 133 -12.90 -30.55 -9.72
N ARG A 134 -14.00 -30.80 -10.41
CA ARG A 134 -14.49 -29.88 -11.42
C ARG A 134 -14.94 -28.58 -10.75
N GLU A 135 -14.50 -27.45 -11.29
CA GLU A 135 -15.01 -26.14 -10.87
C GLU A 135 -16.49 -25.98 -11.19
N ILE A 136 -17.21 -25.34 -10.31
CA ILE A 136 -18.62 -25.03 -10.43
C ILE A 136 -18.75 -23.50 -10.47
N LYS A 137 -19.28 -22.98 -11.57
CA LYS A 137 -19.65 -21.55 -11.66
C LYS A 137 -20.90 -21.34 -10.82
N LEU A 138 -20.78 -20.50 -9.79
CA LEU A 138 -21.87 -20.16 -8.88
C LEU A 138 -22.68 -18.99 -9.39
N PHE A 139 -22.00 -17.93 -9.82
CA PHE A 139 -22.59 -16.65 -10.10
C PHE A 139 -21.82 -15.91 -11.21
N ASP A 140 -22.53 -15.05 -11.92
CA ASP A 140 -22.01 -14.22 -13.01
C ASP A 140 -22.61 -12.82 -12.85
N THR A 141 -21.78 -11.79 -12.73
CA THR A 141 -22.22 -10.41 -12.45
C THR A 141 -23.17 -9.84 -13.51
N ARG A 142 -23.20 -10.40 -14.72
CA ARG A 142 -24.12 -9.99 -15.80
C ARG A 142 -25.56 -10.44 -15.56
N THR A 143 -25.76 -11.50 -14.79
CA THR A 143 -27.08 -12.12 -14.56
C THR A 143 -27.79 -11.52 -13.38
N TYR A 144 -27.11 -10.67 -12.59
CA TYR A 144 -27.64 -10.04 -11.41
C TYR A 144 -27.76 -8.51 -11.58
N PRO A 145 -28.92 -7.91 -11.33
CA PRO A 145 -29.17 -6.48 -11.53
C PRO A 145 -28.66 -5.63 -10.36
N ILE A 146 -27.33 -5.63 -10.11
CA ILE A 146 -26.69 -4.65 -9.23
C ILE A 146 -26.07 -3.57 -10.10
N GLU A 147 -26.28 -2.33 -9.75
CA GLU A 147 -25.53 -1.22 -10.31
C GLU A 147 -24.05 -1.42 -9.94
N GLY A 148 -23.21 -1.58 -10.95
CA GLY A 148 -21.80 -1.88 -10.81
C GLY A 148 -21.49 -3.39 -10.90
N LYS A 149 -20.54 -3.74 -11.74
CA LYS A 149 -20.22 -5.12 -12.07
C LYS A 149 -19.06 -5.71 -11.27
N ASN A 150 -18.41 -4.90 -10.42
CA ASN A 150 -17.16 -5.30 -9.77
C ASN A 150 -17.43 -5.91 -8.39
N ILE A 151 -16.94 -7.12 -8.19
CA ILE A 151 -16.89 -7.77 -6.89
C ILE A 151 -15.56 -7.38 -6.22
N SER A 152 -15.64 -6.69 -5.09
CA SER A 152 -14.47 -6.22 -4.32
C SER A 152 -14.17 -7.05 -3.08
N TYR A 153 -15.11 -7.93 -2.66
CA TYR A 153 -14.98 -8.67 -1.42
C TYR A 153 -15.69 -10.02 -1.48
N LEU A 154 -15.05 -11.05 -0.94
CA LEU A 154 -15.60 -12.39 -0.74
C LEU A 154 -15.28 -12.88 0.68
N GLU A 155 -16.28 -13.46 1.37
CA GLU A 155 -16.09 -14.11 2.66
C GLU A 155 -17.03 -15.31 2.79
N PRO A 156 -16.54 -16.55 2.64
CA PRO A 156 -17.36 -17.74 2.82
C PRO A 156 -17.75 -17.94 4.29
N SER A 157 -18.90 -18.56 4.54
CA SER A 157 -19.25 -19.07 5.87
C SER A 157 -18.30 -20.20 6.27
N TYR A 158 -18.17 -20.46 7.56
CA TYR A 158 -17.24 -21.48 8.07
C TYR A 158 -17.46 -22.87 7.44
N ASP A 159 -18.72 -23.26 7.18
CA ASP A 159 -19.06 -24.52 6.54
C ASP A 159 -19.11 -24.47 5.00
N GLY A 160 -18.88 -23.30 4.42
CA GLY A 160 -18.94 -23.07 2.98
C GLY A 160 -20.34 -23.12 2.37
N SER A 161 -21.39 -23.20 3.19
CA SER A 161 -22.78 -23.26 2.67
C SER A 161 -23.26 -21.93 2.11
N LYS A 162 -22.63 -20.83 2.54
CA LYS A 162 -22.98 -19.45 2.12
C LYS A 162 -21.71 -18.65 1.83
N ILE A 163 -21.85 -17.58 1.08
CA ILE A 163 -20.78 -16.62 0.85
C ILE A 163 -21.31 -15.18 0.87
N ALA A 164 -20.65 -14.33 1.63
CA ALA A 164 -20.85 -12.89 1.61
C ALA A 164 -20.04 -12.29 0.44
N ILE A 165 -20.74 -11.59 -0.46
CA ILE A 165 -20.17 -11.00 -1.67
C ILE A 165 -20.32 -9.50 -1.61
N GLY A 166 -19.23 -8.76 -1.71
CA GLY A 166 -19.19 -7.30 -1.70
C GLY A 166 -19.14 -6.68 -3.08
N PHE A 167 -20.02 -5.73 -3.31
CA PHE A 167 -20.10 -4.97 -4.57
C PHE A 167 -19.78 -3.51 -4.28
N ASN A 168 -18.74 -3.00 -4.94
CA ASN A 168 -18.32 -1.60 -4.85
C ASN A 168 -17.96 -1.06 -6.24
N PRO A 169 -18.95 -0.60 -7.01
CA PRO A 169 -18.77 -0.25 -8.42
C PRO A 169 -17.91 0.99 -8.66
N ASN A 170 -17.86 1.92 -7.68
CA ASN A 170 -17.28 3.24 -7.87
C ASN A 170 -16.18 3.56 -6.83
N GLU A 171 -15.62 2.55 -6.15
CA GLU A 171 -14.71 2.75 -5.02
C GLU A 171 -15.25 3.70 -3.94
N ASP A 172 -16.56 3.70 -3.76
CA ASP A 172 -17.19 4.43 -2.66
C ASP A 172 -16.65 3.95 -1.32
N PHE A 173 -16.65 4.82 -0.30
CA PHE A 173 -16.21 4.43 1.03
C PHE A 173 -16.91 3.18 1.57
N THR A 174 -18.16 2.90 1.15
CA THR A 174 -18.94 1.74 1.61
C THR A 174 -19.24 0.77 0.49
N THR A 175 -19.22 -0.51 0.86
CA THR A 175 -19.54 -1.65 -0.01
C THR A 175 -20.96 -2.14 0.31
N THR A 176 -21.68 -2.65 -0.67
CA THR A 176 -22.93 -3.39 -0.48
C THR A 176 -22.62 -4.87 -0.41
N ILE A 177 -22.95 -5.54 0.69
CA ILE A 177 -22.78 -6.99 0.85
C ILE A 177 -24.09 -7.70 0.61
N LEU A 178 -24.06 -8.72 -0.24
CA LEU A 178 -25.13 -9.68 -0.46
C LEU A 178 -24.66 -11.07 -0.03
N ILE A 179 -25.62 -11.89 0.40
CA ILE A 179 -25.34 -13.27 0.82
C ILE A 179 -25.89 -14.23 -0.24
N TYR A 180 -25.01 -15.07 -0.80
CA TYR A 180 -25.38 -16.14 -1.73
C TYR A 180 -25.45 -17.48 -1.00
N ASP A 181 -26.54 -18.21 -1.15
CA ASP A 181 -26.74 -19.55 -0.61
C ASP A 181 -26.40 -20.60 -1.68
N LEU A 182 -25.43 -21.46 -1.39
CA LEU A 182 -24.90 -22.44 -2.35
C LEU A 182 -25.89 -23.58 -2.63
N GLU A 183 -26.69 -23.99 -1.63
CA GLU A 183 -27.69 -25.06 -1.80
C GLU A 183 -28.89 -24.56 -2.61
N ALA A 184 -29.43 -23.41 -2.22
CA ALA A 184 -30.53 -22.77 -2.92
C ALA A 184 -30.12 -22.22 -4.30
N LYS A 185 -28.83 -21.93 -4.50
CA LYS A 185 -28.25 -21.28 -5.71
C LYS A 185 -28.86 -19.93 -6.01
N GLU A 186 -29.15 -19.16 -4.96
CA GLU A 186 -29.75 -17.84 -5.06
C GLU A 186 -29.20 -16.90 -3.99
N PHE A 187 -29.39 -15.60 -4.22
CA PHE A 187 -29.11 -14.59 -3.20
C PHE A 187 -30.25 -14.56 -2.19
N LEU A 188 -29.88 -14.47 -0.91
CA LEU A 188 -30.83 -14.18 0.15
C LEU A 188 -31.34 -12.73 0.03
N SER A 189 -32.42 -12.42 0.71
CA SER A 189 -33.01 -11.06 0.72
C SER A 189 -32.18 -10.04 1.51
N ASP A 190 -31.14 -10.50 2.18
CA ASP A 190 -30.29 -9.70 3.06
C ASP A 190 -29.35 -8.81 2.25
N GLN A 191 -29.58 -7.50 2.29
CA GLN A 191 -28.72 -6.50 1.68
C GLN A 191 -28.11 -5.62 2.76
N ILE A 192 -26.80 -5.80 3.01
CA ILE A 192 -26.05 -5.08 4.03
C ILE A 192 -25.36 -3.87 3.41
N THR A 193 -25.62 -2.70 3.96
CA THR A 193 -25.06 -1.42 3.51
C THR A 193 -24.36 -0.69 4.66
N HIS A 194 -23.63 0.39 4.35
CA HIS A 194 -22.88 1.15 5.35
C HIS A 194 -21.79 0.33 6.06
N ILE A 195 -21.21 -0.62 5.34
CA ILE A 195 -20.02 -1.41 5.71
C ILE A 195 -18.86 -1.05 4.79
N ASN A 196 -17.65 -1.04 5.34
CA ASN A 196 -16.43 -1.04 4.56
C ASN A 196 -15.59 -2.26 5.00
N PRO A 197 -15.35 -3.23 4.11
CA PRO A 197 -14.63 -4.46 4.45
C PRO A 197 -13.21 -4.25 4.98
N ASP A 198 -12.52 -3.18 4.60
CA ASP A 198 -11.17 -2.83 5.11
C ASP A 198 -11.16 -2.57 6.63
N PHE A 199 -12.33 -2.29 7.20
CA PHE A 199 -12.49 -2.05 8.63
C PHE A 199 -12.93 -3.29 9.40
N GLY A 200 -12.49 -4.48 9.01
CA GLY A 200 -12.70 -5.73 9.74
C GLY A 200 -13.60 -6.75 9.04
N GLY A 201 -14.12 -6.41 7.86
CA GLY A 201 -14.89 -7.32 7.02
C GLY A 201 -16.21 -7.82 7.64
N VAL A 202 -16.67 -8.93 7.11
CA VAL A 202 -17.78 -9.72 7.64
C VAL A 202 -17.22 -10.82 8.53
N GLN A 203 -17.74 -10.95 9.74
CA GLN A 203 -17.42 -12.05 10.65
C GLN A 203 -18.65 -12.96 10.74
N TRP A 204 -18.56 -14.16 10.23
CA TRP A 204 -19.63 -15.15 10.35
C TRP A 204 -19.86 -15.58 11.79
N LEU A 205 -21.10 -15.86 12.17
CA LEU A 205 -21.37 -16.57 13.42
C LEU A 205 -21.00 -18.03 13.26
N PRO A 206 -20.54 -18.73 14.33
CA PRO A 206 -20.10 -20.13 14.26
C PRO A 206 -21.13 -21.12 13.69
N ASP A 207 -22.42 -20.82 13.85
CA ASP A 207 -23.52 -21.63 13.35
C ASP A 207 -24.04 -21.16 11.97
N ASN A 208 -23.34 -20.21 11.35
CA ASN A 208 -23.68 -19.61 10.06
C ASN A 208 -25.08 -18.98 9.99
N SER A 209 -25.71 -18.71 11.15
CA SER A 209 -27.05 -18.11 11.26
C SER A 209 -27.08 -16.61 11.00
N GLY A 210 -25.91 -15.96 10.98
CA GLY A 210 -25.79 -14.51 10.83
C GLY A 210 -24.35 -14.05 10.71
N ILE A 211 -24.19 -12.74 10.70
CA ILE A 211 -22.91 -12.05 10.53
C ILE A 211 -22.75 -10.90 11.54
N ILE A 212 -21.50 -10.57 11.82
CA ILE A 212 -21.13 -9.35 12.54
C ILE A 212 -20.29 -8.47 11.60
N TYR A 213 -20.53 -7.16 11.63
CA TYR A 213 -19.76 -6.20 10.83
C TYR A 213 -19.71 -4.83 11.51
N LEU A 214 -18.76 -3.99 11.10
CA LEU A 214 -18.68 -2.60 11.54
C LEU A 214 -19.62 -1.73 10.69
N TYR A 215 -20.61 -1.10 11.34
CA TYR A 215 -21.57 -0.21 10.71
C TYR A 215 -21.12 1.26 10.80
N PHE A 216 -21.22 1.99 9.69
CA PHE A 216 -20.91 3.42 9.59
C PHE A 216 -22.20 4.25 9.45
N PRO A 217 -22.64 4.96 10.51
CA PRO A 217 -23.87 5.74 10.44
C PRO A 217 -23.78 7.00 9.57
N TYR A 218 -22.57 7.50 9.31
CA TYR A 218 -22.33 8.73 8.57
C TYR A 218 -21.25 8.48 7.51
N VAL A 219 -21.67 8.41 6.25
CA VAL A 219 -20.84 8.06 5.09
C VAL A 219 -20.69 9.19 4.08
N GLU A 220 -21.36 10.33 4.30
CA GLU A 220 -21.25 11.50 3.44
C GLU A 220 -19.91 12.22 3.67
N GLN A 221 -19.06 12.27 2.66
CA GLN A 221 -17.67 12.78 2.71
C GLN A 221 -17.54 14.21 3.27
N HIS A 222 -18.52 15.08 3.01
CA HIS A 222 -18.49 16.49 3.44
C HIS A 222 -19.12 16.74 4.81
N SER A 223 -19.59 15.70 5.48
CA SER A 223 -20.17 15.81 6.82
C SER A 223 -19.09 15.93 7.89
N ALA A 224 -19.25 16.84 8.86
CA ALA A 224 -18.41 16.91 10.06
C ALA A 224 -18.44 15.63 10.92
N LYS A 225 -19.41 14.74 10.65
CA LYS A 225 -19.57 13.43 11.30
C LYS A 225 -19.03 12.27 10.46
N TYR A 226 -18.48 12.54 9.27
CA TYR A 226 -17.95 11.51 8.37
C TYR A 226 -17.10 10.48 9.10
N LYS A 227 -17.39 9.21 8.91
CA LYS A 227 -16.74 8.05 9.56
C LYS A 227 -16.82 8.01 11.10
N LYS A 228 -17.56 8.91 11.77
CA LYS A 228 -17.67 8.95 13.23
C LYS A 228 -18.86 8.17 13.74
N GLY A 229 -18.76 7.71 15.00
CA GLY A 229 -19.85 7.01 15.68
C GLY A 229 -20.13 5.63 15.12
N SER A 230 -19.16 4.97 14.46
CA SER A 230 -19.26 3.59 14.02
C SER A 230 -19.39 2.63 15.21
N TYR A 231 -20.03 1.49 14.99
CA TYR A 231 -20.20 0.42 15.98
C TYR A 231 -20.39 -0.93 15.31
N SER A 232 -19.94 -2.01 15.96
CA SER A 232 -20.18 -3.35 15.47
C SER A 232 -21.60 -3.80 15.76
N VAL A 233 -22.22 -4.41 14.77
CA VAL A 233 -23.61 -4.92 14.83
C VAL A 233 -23.62 -6.40 14.50
N ILE A 234 -24.59 -7.12 15.10
CA ILE A 234 -24.97 -8.46 14.69
C ILE A 234 -26.22 -8.39 13.83
N HIS A 235 -26.24 -9.15 12.73
CA HIS A 235 -27.38 -9.33 11.85
C HIS A 235 -27.62 -10.83 11.64
N PHE A 236 -28.84 -11.28 11.92
CA PHE A 236 -29.27 -12.65 11.64
C PHE A 236 -29.89 -12.74 10.26
N LEU A 237 -29.52 -13.75 9.50
CA LEU A 237 -29.99 -13.93 8.12
C LEU A 237 -31.52 -14.09 8.09
N GLY A 238 -32.14 -13.41 7.12
CA GLY A 238 -33.60 -13.36 6.96
C GLY A 238 -34.31 -12.33 7.83
N GLU A 239 -33.58 -11.60 8.71
CA GLU A 239 -34.16 -10.45 9.42
C GLU A 239 -34.04 -9.17 8.58
N ASP A 240 -34.80 -8.13 8.91
CA ASP A 240 -34.68 -6.83 8.28
C ASP A 240 -33.27 -6.22 8.53
N PRO A 241 -32.45 -6.00 7.51
CA PRO A 241 -31.09 -5.44 7.67
C PRO A 241 -31.06 -4.02 8.25
N GLN A 242 -32.20 -3.31 8.26
CA GLN A 242 -32.31 -2.01 8.91
C GLN A 242 -32.46 -2.14 10.43
N LYS A 243 -32.86 -3.32 10.93
CA LYS A 243 -33.00 -3.61 12.35
C LYS A 243 -31.66 -4.12 12.92
N ARG A 244 -30.71 -3.21 13.12
CA ARG A 244 -29.37 -3.51 13.59
C ARG A 244 -29.34 -3.66 15.12
N THR A 245 -28.71 -4.72 15.61
CA THR A 245 -28.47 -4.90 17.04
C THR A 245 -27.01 -4.54 17.35
N PRO A 246 -26.72 -3.39 17.99
CA PRO A 246 -25.38 -3.01 18.37
C PRO A 246 -24.83 -3.97 19.43
N ILE A 247 -23.59 -4.43 19.25
CA ILE A 247 -22.92 -5.35 20.18
C ILE A 247 -21.62 -4.77 20.76
N PHE A 248 -20.94 -3.87 20.02
CA PHE A 248 -19.71 -3.24 20.48
C PHE A 248 -19.55 -1.86 19.83
N GLY A 249 -19.34 -0.81 20.62
CA GLY A 249 -19.33 0.54 20.06
C GLY A 249 -18.96 1.62 21.05
N ASN A 250 -19.27 2.86 20.68
CA ASN A 250 -19.10 4.01 21.55
C ASN A 250 -19.99 3.85 22.80
N ASP A 251 -19.35 3.40 23.88
CA ASP A 251 -19.96 3.23 25.19
C ASP A 251 -19.07 3.93 26.22
N SER A 252 -19.65 4.85 26.96
CA SER A 252 -18.96 5.58 28.05
C SER A 252 -18.42 4.63 29.13
N ASN A 253 -19.03 3.46 29.32
CA ASN A 253 -18.57 2.46 30.29
C ASN A 253 -17.31 1.73 29.83
N LEU A 254 -17.07 1.66 28.51
CA LEU A 254 -15.86 1.04 27.92
C LEU A 254 -14.79 2.07 27.55
N GLY A 255 -15.08 3.36 27.66
CA GLY A 255 -14.15 4.43 27.32
C GLY A 255 -13.86 4.56 25.81
N ILE A 256 -14.74 4.03 24.95
CA ILE A 256 -14.56 4.09 23.48
C ILE A 256 -15.13 5.40 22.95
N ALA A 257 -14.28 6.23 22.36
CA ALA A 257 -14.66 7.53 21.81
C ALA A 257 -15.35 7.41 20.44
N SER A 258 -16.07 8.43 20.02
CA SER A 258 -16.85 8.43 18.77
C SER A 258 -16.03 8.47 17.49
N ASP A 259 -14.74 8.76 17.57
CA ASP A 259 -13.77 8.75 16.48
C ASP A 259 -12.99 7.43 16.37
N TYR A 260 -13.32 6.44 17.21
CA TYR A 260 -12.77 5.10 17.15
C TYR A 260 -13.59 4.22 16.20
N PHE A 261 -12.98 3.14 15.73
CA PHE A 261 -13.58 2.09 14.91
C PHE A 261 -13.69 0.81 15.75
N PRO A 262 -14.76 0.63 16.51
CA PRO A 262 -14.89 -0.52 17.42
C PRO A 262 -15.19 -1.80 16.63
N LYS A 263 -14.14 -2.51 16.26
CA LYS A 263 -14.16 -3.74 15.47
C LYS A 263 -14.20 -4.97 16.39
N VAL A 264 -14.70 -6.08 15.85
CA VAL A 264 -14.65 -7.38 16.53
C VAL A 264 -13.97 -8.41 15.65
N LYS A 265 -13.46 -9.49 16.28
CA LYS A 265 -12.86 -10.63 15.60
C LYS A 265 -13.35 -11.94 16.22
N ILE A 266 -13.78 -12.86 15.34
CA ILE A 266 -13.99 -14.29 15.58
C ILE A 266 -13.00 -15.00 14.66
N GLY A 267 -12.11 -15.85 15.19
CA GLY A 267 -11.08 -16.50 14.39
C GLY A 267 -11.54 -17.83 13.76
N SER A 268 -12.54 -18.48 14.38
CA SER A 268 -12.96 -19.83 13.96
C SER A 268 -14.39 -20.15 14.44
N SER A 269 -15.04 -21.10 13.79
CA SER A 269 -16.32 -21.70 14.24
C SER A 269 -16.23 -22.36 15.62
N LEU A 270 -15.04 -22.72 16.08
CA LEU A 270 -14.78 -23.34 17.38
C LEU A 270 -14.56 -22.34 18.52
N ASP A 271 -14.52 -21.05 18.26
CA ASP A 271 -14.27 -20.02 19.25
C ASP A 271 -15.43 -19.89 20.25
N SER A 272 -15.07 -19.85 21.53
CA SER A 272 -16.01 -19.57 22.62
C SER A 272 -16.04 -18.10 23.02
N TYR A 273 -15.11 -17.31 22.51
CA TYR A 273 -14.92 -15.90 22.82
C TYR A 273 -14.84 -15.08 21.56
N ILE A 274 -15.17 -13.80 21.68
CA ILE A 274 -14.99 -12.78 20.65
C ILE A 274 -14.14 -11.65 21.22
N ILE A 275 -13.24 -11.13 20.42
CA ILE A 275 -12.37 -10.01 20.81
C ILE A 275 -12.90 -8.71 20.18
N GLY A 276 -13.04 -7.66 20.99
CA GLY A 276 -13.37 -6.30 20.54
C GLY A 276 -12.14 -5.42 20.61
N TYR A 277 -11.89 -4.64 19.57
CA TYR A 277 -10.79 -3.68 19.48
C TYR A 277 -11.32 -2.26 19.42
N ALA A 278 -10.90 -1.39 20.35
CA ALA A 278 -11.12 0.05 20.26
C ALA A 278 -10.13 0.66 19.25
N ALA A 279 -10.33 0.30 17.97
CA ALA A 279 -9.39 0.62 16.90
C ALA A 279 -9.40 2.12 16.57
N LYS A 280 -8.22 2.66 16.35
CA LYS A 280 -7.94 4.01 15.84
C LYS A 280 -6.70 3.95 14.96
N SER A 281 -6.03 5.05 14.68
CA SER A 281 -4.72 4.99 14.05
C SER A 281 -3.64 4.45 15.00
N GLY A 282 -2.71 3.69 14.45
CA GLY A 282 -1.60 3.08 15.16
C GLY A 282 -1.66 1.56 15.13
N MET A 283 -0.67 0.92 15.77
CA MET A 283 -0.52 -0.54 15.74
C MET A 283 -1.02 -1.22 17.02
N PHE A 284 -1.30 -0.47 18.09
CA PHE A 284 -1.68 -1.00 19.39
C PHE A 284 -2.97 -0.37 19.89
N TYR A 285 -3.92 -1.19 20.29
CA TYR A 285 -5.24 -0.75 20.74
C TYR A 285 -5.61 -1.36 22.09
N ASP A 286 -6.48 -0.67 22.83
CA ASP A 286 -7.18 -1.29 23.94
C ASP A 286 -8.17 -2.31 23.38
N SER A 287 -8.26 -3.46 24.02
CA SER A 287 -9.12 -4.56 23.60
C SER A 287 -10.00 -5.04 24.73
N PHE A 288 -11.07 -5.72 24.32
CA PHE A 288 -12.11 -6.23 25.17
C PHE A 288 -12.41 -7.68 24.75
N ILE A 289 -12.89 -8.48 25.68
CA ILE A 289 -13.31 -9.85 25.40
C ILE A 289 -14.70 -10.12 25.94
N ALA A 290 -15.50 -10.89 25.20
CA ALA A 290 -16.80 -11.37 25.63
C ALA A 290 -16.97 -12.84 25.28
N LYS A 291 -17.90 -13.54 25.99
CA LYS A 291 -18.34 -14.87 25.55
C LYS A 291 -19.19 -14.72 24.30
N LEU A 292 -18.86 -15.48 23.27
CA LEU A 292 -19.59 -15.45 22.01
C LEU A 292 -21.06 -15.84 22.18
N SER A 293 -21.35 -16.79 23.07
CA SER A 293 -22.74 -17.17 23.41
C SER A 293 -23.60 -16.05 24.02
N ASP A 294 -22.98 -15.05 24.66
CA ASP A 294 -23.71 -13.88 25.18
C ASP A 294 -23.95 -12.85 24.05
N VAL A 295 -23.00 -12.72 23.13
CA VAL A 295 -23.10 -11.86 21.93
C VAL A 295 -24.21 -12.37 21.01
N MET A 296 -24.29 -13.66 20.74
CA MET A 296 -25.35 -14.28 19.92
C MET A 296 -26.76 -14.10 20.52
N LYS A 297 -26.87 -13.89 21.83
CA LYS A 297 -28.13 -13.54 22.49
C LYS A 297 -28.43 -12.03 22.49
N GLY A 298 -27.60 -11.22 21.84
CA GLY A 298 -27.72 -9.77 21.82
C GLY A 298 -27.44 -9.09 23.17
N ASN A 299 -26.78 -9.75 24.10
CA ASN A 299 -26.46 -9.23 25.44
C ASN A 299 -24.98 -9.42 25.80
N PRO A 300 -24.03 -8.84 25.04
CA PRO A 300 -22.61 -9.00 25.28
C PRO A 300 -22.17 -8.41 26.61
N ARG A 301 -21.29 -9.14 27.31
CA ARG A 301 -20.66 -8.70 28.56
C ARG A 301 -19.18 -8.49 28.32
N TRP A 302 -18.83 -7.35 27.75
CA TRP A 302 -17.46 -6.98 27.46
C TRP A 302 -16.65 -6.74 28.75
N LYS A 303 -15.43 -7.28 28.80
CA LYS A 303 -14.44 -7.04 29.84
C LYS A 303 -13.16 -6.54 29.19
N PRO A 304 -12.39 -5.61 29.83
CA PRO A 304 -11.06 -5.27 29.37
C PRO A 304 -10.21 -6.54 29.23
N PHE A 305 -9.40 -6.64 28.17
CA PHE A 305 -8.58 -7.79 27.88
C PHE A 305 -7.09 -7.42 27.90
N PHE A 306 -6.61 -6.69 26.91
CA PHE A 306 -5.28 -6.07 26.93
C PHE A 306 -5.37 -4.58 26.61
N LYS A 307 -4.32 -3.83 26.98
CA LYS A 307 -4.23 -2.39 26.79
C LYS A 307 -3.18 -2.04 25.74
N THR A 308 -3.25 -0.84 25.22
CA THR A 308 -2.22 -0.26 24.35
C THR A 308 -0.81 -0.37 24.96
N SER A 309 -0.68 -0.28 26.31
CA SER A 309 0.59 -0.45 27.04
C SER A 309 1.20 -1.85 26.93
N ASP A 310 0.40 -2.88 26.69
CA ASP A 310 0.85 -4.28 26.59
C ASP A 310 1.52 -4.57 25.23
N LYS A 311 1.45 -3.57 24.31
CA LYS A 311 2.11 -3.62 23.00
C LYS A 311 1.72 -4.81 22.12
N VAL A 312 0.49 -5.30 22.28
CA VAL A 312 -0.09 -6.34 21.42
C VAL A 312 -0.44 -5.72 20.07
N TYR A 313 0.12 -6.27 18.99
CA TYR A 313 -0.19 -5.78 17.63
C TYR A 313 -1.65 -6.03 17.28
N TYR A 314 -2.26 -5.00 16.68
CA TYR A 314 -3.63 -5.08 16.19
C TYR A 314 -3.80 -6.24 15.19
N ASN A 315 -4.88 -6.98 15.33
CA ASN A 315 -5.25 -8.11 14.47
C ASN A 315 -4.20 -9.24 14.37
N GLN A 316 -3.22 -9.27 15.29
CA GLN A 316 -2.17 -10.27 15.37
C GLN A 316 -2.35 -11.11 16.65
N GLY A 317 -3.54 -11.68 16.79
CA GLY A 317 -3.91 -12.52 17.92
C GLY A 317 -5.03 -13.48 17.57
N GLU A 318 -4.84 -14.77 17.92
CA GLU A 318 -5.73 -15.88 17.61
C GLU A 318 -6.13 -16.64 18.87
N ILE A 319 -7.33 -17.19 18.87
CA ILE A 319 -7.85 -18.04 19.97
C ILE A 319 -7.69 -19.50 19.57
N ARG A 320 -7.05 -20.31 20.47
CA ARG A 320 -7.04 -21.76 20.37
C ARG A 320 -7.49 -22.36 21.70
N GLY A 321 -8.75 -22.74 21.78
CA GLY A 321 -9.37 -23.26 23.01
C GLY A 321 -9.41 -22.23 24.13
N GLN A 322 -8.66 -22.44 25.19
CA GLN A 322 -8.57 -21.53 26.34
C GLN A 322 -7.38 -20.56 26.26
N HIS A 323 -6.64 -20.57 25.17
CA HIS A 323 -5.44 -19.78 25.01
C HIS A 323 -5.63 -18.68 23.96
N PHE A 324 -5.06 -17.51 24.25
CA PHE A 324 -4.86 -16.43 23.29
C PHE A 324 -3.38 -16.39 22.92
N ILE A 325 -3.10 -16.61 21.64
CA ILE A 325 -1.77 -16.57 21.02
C ILE A 325 -1.67 -15.25 20.28
N TYR A 326 -0.60 -14.49 20.52
CA TYR A 326 -0.53 -13.11 19.99
C TYR A 326 0.90 -12.66 19.79
N ARG A 327 1.07 -11.69 18.91
CA ARG A 327 2.35 -11.01 18.69
C ARG A 327 2.37 -9.68 19.45
N ARG A 328 3.50 -9.40 20.12
CA ARG A 328 3.74 -8.12 20.81
C ARG A 328 5.07 -7.51 20.47
N ALA A 329 5.17 -6.17 20.51
CA ALA A 329 6.43 -5.44 20.40
C ALA A 329 7.20 -5.51 21.73
N THR A 330 8.54 -5.51 21.60
CA THR A 330 9.50 -5.41 22.72
C THR A 330 10.62 -4.47 22.32
N PRO A 331 11.43 -3.93 23.27
CA PRO A 331 12.57 -3.08 22.92
C PRO A 331 13.58 -3.72 21.96
N ASP A 332 13.74 -5.05 22.02
CA ASP A 332 14.72 -5.78 21.22
C ASP A 332 14.11 -6.43 19.95
N GLY A 333 12.86 -6.07 19.59
CA GLY A 333 12.17 -6.65 18.44
C GLY A 333 10.70 -6.96 18.74
N ASN A 334 10.30 -8.21 18.57
CA ASN A 334 8.95 -8.67 18.92
C ASN A 334 8.92 -10.11 19.39
N GLN A 335 7.78 -10.52 19.93
CA GLN A 335 7.58 -11.87 20.47
C GLN A 335 6.22 -12.42 20.06
N LEU A 336 6.18 -13.71 19.78
CA LEU A 336 4.98 -14.53 19.74
C LEU A 336 4.76 -15.10 21.14
N CYS A 337 3.60 -14.82 21.72
CA CYS A 337 3.29 -15.10 23.12
C CYS A 337 1.96 -15.83 23.26
N GLN A 338 1.77 -16.46 24.43
CA GLN A 338 0.52 -17.13 24.80
C GLN A 338 0.11 -16.78 26.23
N VAL A 339 -1.19 -16.56 26.43
CA VAL A 339 -1.82 -16.40 27.76
C VAL A 339 -3.08 -17.25 27.85
N VAL A 340 -3.51 -17.55 29.08
CA VAL A 340 -4.82 -18.18 29.36
C VAL A 340 -5.89 -17.11 29.40
N ILE A 341 -6.96 -17.25 28.62
CA ILE A 341 -8.01 -16.23 28.43
C ILE A 341 -8.72 -15.84 29.73
N GLU A 342 -9.05 -16.81 30.58
CA GLU A 342 -9.81 -16.56 31.83
C GLU A 342 -9.02 -15.73 32.85
N ASN A 343 -7.69 -15.81 32.84
CA ASN A 343 -6.81 -15.08 33.75
C ASN A 343 -5.53 -14.66 33.00
N PRO A 344 -5.62 -13.71 32.05
CA PRO A 344 -4.49 -13.35 31.22
C PRO A 344 -3.44 -12.56 31.98
N ASN A 345 -2.17 -12.93 31.81
CA ASN A 345 -1.02 -12.20 32.33
C ASN A 345 -0.16 -11.70 31.16
N PHE A 346 -0.46 -10.50 30.68
CA PHE A 346 0.28 -9.87 29.57
C PHE A 346 1.66 -9.33 30.00
N GLU A 347 1.90 -9.11 31.29
CA GLU A 347 3.21 -8.68 31.78
C GLU A 347 4.23 -9.84 31.72
N SER A 348 3.80 -11.09 31.99
CA SER A 348 4.65 -12.27 31.98
C SER A 348 3.98 -13.46 31.25
N PRO A 349 3.81 -13.36 29.90
CA PRO A 349 3.22 -14.43 29.12
C PRO A 349 4.21 -15.58 28.90
N LEU A 350 3.70 -16.73 28.45
CA LEU A 350 4.54 -17.75 27.84
C LEU A 350 5.07 -17.25 26.50
N ILE A 351 6.39 -17.18 26.34
CA ILE A 351 7.03 -16.80 25.08
C ILE A 351 7.22 -18.05 24.23
N LEU A 352 6.63 -18.07 23.04
CA LEU A 352 6.70 -19.17 22.07
C LEU A 352 7.85 -18.99 21.08
N ALA A 353 8.07 -17.75 20.63
CA ALA A 353 9.16 -17.38 19.73
C ALA A 353 9.53 -15.89 19.91
N SER A 354 10.74 -15.53 19.50
CA SER A 354 11.21 -14.13 19.51
C SER A 354 11.80 -13.77 18.16
N GLY A 355 11.49 -12.58 17.66
CA GLY A 355 12.13 -11.92 16.53
C GLY A 355 13.01 -10.76 17.03
N SER A 356 14.10 -10.46 16.31
CA SER A 356 14.94 -9.30 16.56
C SER A 356 14.43 -8.04 15.84
N LEU A 357 15.09 -6.90 16.05
CA LEU A 357 14.81 -5.69 15.27
C LEU A 357 15.14 -5.87 13.78
N GLU A 358 16.18 -6.64 13.45
CA GLU A 358 16.60 -6.90 12.07
C GLU A 358 15.81 -8.03 11.40
N GLU A 359 15.29 -8.96 12.19
CA GLU A 359 14.53 -10.13 11.74
C GLU A 359 13.28 -10.33 12.61
N PRO A 360 12.29 -9.41 12.54
CA PRO A 360 11.07 -9.52 13.32
C PRO A 360 10.19 -10.68 12.82
N ILE A 361 9.34 -11.17 13.72
CA ILE A 361 8.20 -12.00 13.33
C ILE A 361 7.16 -11.07 12.68
N THR A 362 6.81 -11.30 11.42
CA THR A 362 5.86 -10.44 10.70
C THR A 362 4.45 -11.01 10.65
N HIS A 363 4.33 -12.33 10.52
CA HIS A 363 3.07 -13.05 10.45
C HIS A 363 3.11 -14.32 11.29
N PHE A 364 1.97 -14.71 11.80
CA PHE A 364 1.76 -16.06 12.33
C PHE A 364 0.32 -16.48 12.10
N GLU A 365 0.12 -17.80 11.98
CA GLU A 365 -1.18 -18.44 11.93
C GLU A 365 -1.19 -19.72 12.74
N ILE A 366 -2.37 -20.14 13.16
CA ILE A 366 -2.55 -21.32 13.99
C ILE A 366 -3.40 -22.37 13.27
N THR A 367 -3.02 -23.61 13.45
CA THR A 367 -3.83 -24.77 13.06
C THR A 367 -4.20 -25.57 14.31
N LYS A 368 -4.85 -26.71 14.16
CA LYS A 368 -5.27 -27.55 15.28
C LYS A 368 -4.11 -27.84 16.25
N ASP A 369 -2.96 -28.29 15.74
CA ASP A 369 -1.84 -28.77 16.55
C ASP A 369 -0.56 -27.92 16.37
N ASN A 370 -0.48 -27.06 15.34
CA ASN A 370 0.74 -26.32 15.05
C ASN A 370 0.50 -24.79 15.09
N ILE A 371 1.59 -24.06 15.22
CA ILE A 371 1.66 -22.62 15.00
C ILE A 371 2.71 -22.40 13.90
N TYR A 372 2.37 -21.67 12.87
CA TYR A 372 3.29 -21.28 11.81
C TYR A 372 3.61 -19.79 11.95
N PHE A 373 4.85 -19.40 11.71
CA PHE A 373 5.21 -17.99 11.72
C PHE A 373 6.30 -17.68 10.70
N ILE A 374 6.32 -16.43 10.28
CA ILE A 374 7.28 -15.88 9.34
C ILE A 374 8.17 -14.89 10.08
N ARG A 375 9.49 -14.99 9.87
CA ARG A 375 10.43 -13.92 10.15
C ARG A 375 10.86 -13.29 8.86
N GLU A 376 11.00 -11.99 8.89
CA GLU A 376 11.37 -11.20 7.72
C GLU A 376 12.59 -10.35 8.06
N LYS A 377 13.72 -10.64 7.42
CA LYS A 377 14.94 -9.90 7.63
C LYS A 377 15.04 -8.73 6.65
N PHE A 378 15.16 -7.53 7.21
CA PHE A 378 15.26 -6.28 6.47
C PHE A 378 14.15 -6.04 5.42
N GLY A 379 12.97 -6.63 5.61
CA GLY A 379 11.85 -6.48 4.71
C GLY A 379 11.92 -7.31 3.41
N VAL A 380 12.90 -8.20 3.24
CA VAL A 380 13.12 -8.88 1.94
C VAL A 380 13.53 -10.35 2.03
N GLU A 381 14.06 -10.84 3.14
CA GLU A 381 14.44 -12.24 3.31
C GLU A 381 13.44 -12.94 4.24
N ILE A 382 12.76 -13.94 3.74
CA ILE A 382 11.72 -14.68 4.46
C ILE A 382 12.26 -15.99 5.00
N SER A 383 12.02 -16.23 6.29
CA SER A 383 12.22 -17.53 6.97
C SER A 383 10.88 -18.00 7.53
N ILE A 384 10.49 -19.23 7.24
CA ILE A 384 9.22 -19.84 7.65
C ILE A 384 9.48 -20.87 8.74
N PHE A 385 8.71 -20.83 9.81
CA PHE A 385 8.87 -21.69 10.97
C PHE A 385 7.55 -22.36 11.34
N ARG A 386 7.66 -23.53 11.97
CA ARG A 386 6.56 -24.25 12.61
C ARG A 386 6.90 -24.56 14.07
N ILE A 387 5.94 -24.34 14.96
CA ILE A 387 5.97 -24.81 16.36
C ILE A 387 4.93 -25.92 16.48
N ASP A 388 5.35 -27.10 16.92
CA ASP A 388 4.45 -28.24 17.16
C ASP A 388 3.77 -28.15 18.54
N ASP A 389 2.87 -29.10 18.86
CA ASP A 389 2.16 -29.21 20.14
C ASP A 389 3.10 -29.49 21.32
N LEU A 390 4.30 -30.01 21.06
CA LEU A 390 5.37 -30.24 22.04
C LEU A 390 6.26 -29.00 22.22
N GLN A 391 5.95 -27.87 21.57
CA GLN A 391 6.70 -26.63 21.59
C GLN A 391 8.10 -26.72 20.93
N ASN A 392 8.31 -27.68 20.02
CA ASN A 392 9.53 -27.73 19.22
C ASN A 392 9.37 -26.76 18.02
N THR A 393 10.35 -25.89 17.86
CA THR A 393 10.41 -24.97 16.71
C THR A 393 11.31 -25.53 15.62
N VAL A 394 10.79 -25.62 14.39
CA VAL A 394 11.51 -26.11 13.21
C VAL A 394 11.41 -25.07 12.11
N GLN A 395 12.54 -24.72 11.50
CA GLN A 395 12.54 -23.93 10.26
C GLN A 395 12.16 -24.84 9.10
N LEU A 396 11.25 -24.37 8.26
CA LEU A 396 10.79 -25.07 7.07
C LEU A 396 11.65 -24.66 5.86
N GLU A 397 11.80 -25.58 4.91
CA GLU A 397 12.54 -25.34 3.69
C GLU A 397 11.55 -25.18 2.52
N PRO A 398 11.24 -23.94 2.08
CA PRO A 398 10.36 -23.71 0.95
C PRO A 398 11.04 -24.11 -0.38
N PRO A 399 10.25 -24.37 -1.45
CA PRO A 399 10.77 -24.79 -2.77
C PRO A 399 11.73 -23.80 -3.42
N PHE A 400 11.65 -22.52 -3.06
CA PHE A 400 12.58 -21.46 -3.44
C PHE A 400 12.71 -20.46 -2.29
N THR A 401 13.71 -19.58 -2.33
CA THR A 401 13.87 -18.51 -1.33
C THR A 401 12.88 -17.38 -1.61
N PRO A 402 11.82 -17.21 -0.79
CA PRO A 402 10.83 -16.17 -1.04
C PRO A 402 11.34 -14.82 -0.55
N GLY A 403 10.89 -13.76 -1.22
CA GLY A 403 11.02 -12.38 -0.76
C GLY A 403 9.75 -11.86 -0.09
N TYR A 404 8.61 -12.49 -0.37
CA TYR A 404 7.34 -12.28 0.29
C TYR A 404 6.66 -13.62 0.56
N ALA A 405 5.94 -13.71 1.68
CA ALA A 405 5.12 -14.86 2.01
C ALA A 405 3.92 -14.46 2.88
N SER A 406 2.77 -15.08 2.62
CA SER A 406 1.53 -14.86 3.38
C SER A 406 0.76 -16.17 3.52
N PHE A 407 0.30 -16.48 4.73
CA PHE A 407 -0.54 -17.65 4.99
C PHE A 407 -1.98 -17.44 4.52
N PHE A 408 -2.66 -18.53 4.23
CA PHE A 408 -4.08 -18.54 3.89
C PHE A 408 -4.71 -19.91 4.24
N GLY A 409 -6.05 -19.97 4.37
CA GLY A 409 -6.79 -21.21 4.63
C GLY A 409 -6.45 -21.85 5.97
N GLU A 410 -6.04 -21.04 6.94
CA GLU A 410 -5.77 -21.44 8.31
C GLU A 410 -7.06 -21.83 9.03
N SER A 411 -7.00 -22.81 9.90
CA SER A 411 -8.10 -23.17 10.80
C SER A 411 -7.63 -24.02 11.96
N VAL A 412 -8.18 -23.77 13.12
CA VAL A 412 -8.01 -24.62 14.32
C VAL A 412 -8.75 -25.95 14.22
N ALA A 413 -9.55 -26.17 13.17
CA ALA A 413 -10.26 -27.43 12.96
C ALA A 413 -9.37 -28.52 12.32
N HIS A 414 -8.31 -28.15 11.58
CA HIS A 414 -7.42 -29.08 10.89
C HIS A 414 -5.94 -28.65 10.93
N ASN A 415 -5.05 -29.46 10.36
CA ASN A 415 -3.59 -29.28 10.44
C ASN A 415 -2.93 -28.94 9.11
N HIS A 416 -3.66 -28.51 8.11
CA HIS A 416 -3.07 -27.97 6.89
C HIS A 416 -3.19 -26.45 6.87
N ILE A 417 -2.28 -25.81 6.17
CA ILE A 417 -2.26 -24.38 5.96
C ILE A 417 -1.71 -24.11 4.56
N GLY A 418 -2.26 -23.10 3.91
CA GLY A 418 -1.73 -22.60 2.65
C GLY A 418 -0.73 -21.47 2.88
N ILE A 419 0.19 -21.32 1.93
CA ILE A 419 1.11 -20.19 1.88
C ILE A 419 1.31 -19.72 0.44
N GLY A 420 1.09 -18.44 0.20
CA GLY A 420 1.45 -17.77 -1.03
C GLY A 420 2.85 -17.18 -0.90
N MET A 421 3.69 -17.38 -1.90
CA MET A 421 5.06 -16.90 -1.90
C MET A 421 5.42 -16.33 -3.28
N ASP A 422 6.15 -15.21 -3.27
CA ASP A 422 6.82 -14.65 -4.44
C ASP A 422 8.13 -13.96 -4.07
N GLY A 423 8.72 -13.25 -5.01
CA GLY A 423 9.93 -12.46 -4.78
C GLY A 423 10.20 -11.57 -5.98
N TRP A 424 11.25 -10.76 -5.93
CA TRP A 424 11.58 -9.83 -7.01
C TRP A 424 11.66 -10.45 -8.40
N THR A 425 12.10 -11.72 -8.49
CA THR A 425 12.31 -12.45 -9.76
C THR A 425 11.55 -13.78 -9.83
N SER A 426 10.76 -14.09 -8.80
CA SER A 426 10.02 -15.34 -8.69
C SER A 426 8.54 -15.04 -8.67
N ASN A 427 7.79 -15.60 -9.64
CA ASN A 427 6.35 -15.41 -9.75
C ASN A 427 5.62 -15.92 -8.50
N TYR A 428 4.46 -15.35 -8.21
CA TYR A 428 3.60 -15.77 -7.11
C TYR A 428 3.10 -17.20 -7.32
N VAL A 429 3.34 -18.06 -6.33
CA VAL A 429 2.90 -19.45 -6.29
C VAL A 429 2.26 -19.73 -4.94
N ARG A 430 1.17 -20.48 -4.96
CA ARG A 430 0.46 -20.95 -3.77
C ARG A 430 0.84 -22.40 -3.48
N TYR A 431 1.19 -22.66 -2.24
CA TYR A 431 1.55 -23.99 -1.73
C TYR A 431 0.66 -24.38 -0.55
N ASN A 432 0.39 -25.67 -0.42
CA ASN A 432 -0.12 -26.27 0.80
C ASN A 432 1.05 -26.81 1.62
N ILE A 433 1.03 -26.57 2.93
CA ILE A 433 1.98 -27.12 3.90
C ILE A 433 1.25 -28.19 4.72
N ASP A 434 1.74 -29.43 4.66
CA ASP A 434 1.18 -30.51 5.48
C ASP A 434 1.65 -30.46 6.94
N SER A 435 1.10 -31.33 7.77
CA SER A 435 1.44 -31.41 9.21
C SER A 435 2.92 -31.75 9.48
N GLN A 436 3.66 -32.26 8.49
CA GLN A 436 5.09 -32.52 8.57
C GLN A 436 5.94 -31.32 8.12
N GLY A 437 5.32 -30.27 7.59
CA GLY A 437 5.99 -29.08 7.05
C GLY A 437 6.45 -29.22 5.61
N LYS A 438 5.91 -30.19 4.86
CA LYS A 438 6.25 -30.40 3.44
C LYS A 438 5.35 -29.52 2.56
N PHE A 439 5.97 -28.82 1.63
CA PHE A 439 5.30 -28.00 0.64
C PHE A 439 4.83 -28.85 -0.56
N SER A 440 3.64 -28.57 -1.05
CA SER A 440 3.11 -29.08 -2.31
C SER A 440 2.43 -27.93 -3.06
N ASP A 441 2.74 -27.80 -4.35
CA ASP A 441 2.08 -26.79 -5.20
C ASP A 441 0.57 -27.01 -5.16
N GLU A 442 -0.17 -25.92 -4.89
CA GLU A 442 -1.63 -25.97 -4.85
C GLU A 442 -2.22 -26.20 -6.25
N GLY A 443 -1.59 -25.69 -7.31
CA GLY A 443 -2.00 -25.90 -8.69
C GLY A 443 -3.27 -25.17 -9.13
N LEU A 444 -3.81 -24.26 -8.31
CA LEU A 444 -4.99 -23.45 -8.67
C LEU A 444 -4.64 -22.38 -9.69
N LEU A 445 -3.50 -21.72 -9.48
CA LEU A 445 -2.98 -20.70 -10.39
C LEU A 445 -2.16 -21.37 -11.49
N GLY A 446 -2.40 -20.98 -12.74
CA GLY A 446 -1.55 -21.43 -13.85
C GLY A 446 -0.11 -20.90 -13.69
N SER A 447 0.87 -21.64 -14.16
CA SER A 447 2.25 -21.18 -14.19
C SER A 447 2.50 -20.29 -15.41
N ALA A 448 2.68 -19.00 -15.21
CA ALA A 448 3.19 -18.12 -16.26
C ALA A 448 4.68 -18.36 -16.48
N ASN A 449 5.10 -18.37 -17.75
CA ASN A 449 6.49 -18.54 -18.14
C ASN A 449 7.06 -17.24 -18.73
N PHE A 450 8.11 -16.73 -18.09
CA PHE A 450 8.83 -15.53 -18.49
C PHE A 450 10.31 -15.85 -18.74
N PRO A 451 10.67 -16.49 -19.86
CA PRO A 451 12.05 -16.89 -20.12
C PRO A 451 13.01 -15.70 -20.18
N GLU A 452 12.54 -14.51 -20.52
CA GLU A 452 13.31 -13.26 -20.55
C GLU A 452 13.78 -12.77 -19.18
N PHE A 453 13.25 -13.32 -18.08
CA PHE A 453 13.60 -12.93 -16.72
C PHE A 453 14.52 -13.93 -16.00
N HIS A 454 14.87 -15.06 -16.66
CA HIS A 454 15.63 -16.14 -16.03
C HIS A 454 17.09 -15.77 -15.68
N ASP A 455 17.66 -14.74 -16.33
CA ASP A 455 19.00 -14.23 -16.06
C ASP A 455 19.03 -13.05 -15.08
N MET A 456 17.87 -12.73 -14.49
CA MET A 456 17.79 -11.67 -13.50
C MET A 456 18.16 -12.17 -12.11
N VAL A 457 18.77 -11.28 -11.34
CA VAL A 457 19.16 -11.53 -9.95
C VAL A 457 18.70 -10.38 -9.07
N SER A 458 18.33 -10.71 -7.84
CA SER A 458 18.14 -9.72 -6.78
C SER A 458 19.35 -9.69 -5.85
N LYS A 459 19.70 -8.52 -5.36
CA LYS A 459 20.77 -8.31 -4.40
C LYS A 459 20.40 -7.25 -3.41
N GLN A 460 20.59 -7.54 -2.13
CA GLN A 460 20.48 -6.54 -1.07
C GLN A 460 21.88 -6.01 -0.73
N ILE A 461 21.99 -4.71 -0.55
CA ILE A 461 23.18 -4.03 -0.04
C ILE A 461 22.80 -3.14 1.14
N MET A 462 23.74 -2.92 2.05
CA MET A 462 23.58 -1.97 3.16
C MET A 462 24.27 -0.67 2.80
N VAL A 463 23.57 0.44 3.01
CA VAL A 463 24.03 1.79 2.68
C VAL A 463 24.09 2.61 3.95
N THR A 464 25.24 3.21 4.23
CA THR A 464 25.41 4.10 5.39
C THR A 464 24.77 5.46 5.12
N SER A 465 23.77 5.84 5.91
CA SER A 465 23.08 7.11 5.82
C SER A 465 23.82 8.24 6.52
N HIS A 466 23.28 9.47 6.43
CA HIS A 466 23.84 10.73 6.95
C HIS A 466 24.20 10.71 8.45
N ASP A 467 23.57 9.83 9.23
CA ASP A 467 23.74 9.69 10.69
C ASP A 467 24.35 8.34 11.09
N CYS A 468 25.02 7.68 10.14
CA CYS A 468 25.67 6.37 10.28
C CYS A 468 24.67 5.18 10.47
N MET A 469 23.38 5.39 10.19
CA MET A 469 22.43 4.29 10.15
C MET A 469 22.58 3.49 8.86
N GLU A 470 22.53 2.16 8.98
CA GLU A 470 22.60 1.26 7.83
C GLU A 470 21.20 1.06 7.24
N VAL A 471 20.99 1.51 6.01
CA VAL A 471 19.75 1.45 5.24
C VAL A 471 19.84 0.30 4.24
N PRO A 472 18.89 -0.68 4.29
CA PRO A 472 18.86 -1.72 3.27
C PRO A 472 18.43 -1.14 1.92
N LEU A 473 19.04 -1.62 0.85
CA LEU A 473 18.70 -1.26 -0.53
C LEU A 473 18.66 -2.53 -1.38
N SER A 474 17.48 -2.85 -1.91
CA SER A 474 17.29 -3.98 -2.82
C SER A 474 17.48 -3.54 -4.27
N LEU A 475 18.22 -4.36 -5.02
CA LEU A 475 18.51 -4.15 -6.45
C LEU A 475 18.06 -5.37 -7.24
N VAL A 476 17.44 -5.15 -8.40
CA VAL A 476 17.13 -6.21 -9.38
C VAL A 476 17.76 -5.82 -10.72
N TYR A 477 18.58 -6.70 -11.27
CA TYR A 477 19.31 -6.45 -12.51
C TYR A 477 19.72 -7.75 -13.21
N LYS A 478 20.16 -7.68 -14.46
CA LYS A 478 20.71 -8.85 -15.18
C LYS A 478 22.04 -9.28 -14.58
N LYS A 479 22.23 -10.58 -14.37
CA LYS A 479 23.40 -11.18 -13.68
C LYS A 479 24.77 -10.68 -14.19
N ASP A 480 24.92 -10.51 -15.50
CA ASP A 480 26.17 -10.14 -16.16
C ASP A 480 26.19 -8.65 -16.58
N MET A 481 25.38 -7.81 -15.95
CA MET A 481 25.29 -6.37 -16.23
C MET A 481 26.63 -5.67 -15.92
N PRO A 482 27.18 -4.84 -16.84
CA PRO A 482 28.38 -4.10 -16.57
C PRO A 482 28.16 -2.99 -15.54
N LEU A 483 29.11 -2.82 -14.61
CA LEU A 483 29.13 -1.70 -13.65
C LEU A 483 30.01 -0.58 -14.22
N ASP A 484 29.53 0.13 -15.23
CA ASP A 484 30.24 1.17 -15.96
C ASP A 484 29.65 2.57 -15.79
N SER A 485 28.75 2.72 -14.82
CA SER A 485 28.00 3.95 -14.49
C SER A 485 27.01 4.40 -15.56
N ASN A 486 26.69 3.58 -16.55
CA ASN A 486 25.77 3.95 -17.64
C ASN A 486 24.40 3.27 -17.58
N ASN A 487 24.11 2.52 -16.51
CA ASN A 487 22.84 1.84 -16.39
C ASN A 487 21.75 2.79 -15.93
N GLU A 488 20.60 2.70 -16.57
CA GLU A 488 19.38 3.43 -16.18
C GLU A 488 18.76 2.80 -14.94
N VAL A 489 18.48 3.59 -13.92
CA VAL A 489 17.86 3.12 -12.66
C VAL A 489 16.42 3.62 -12.57
N PHE A 490 15.49 2.71 -12.36
CA PHE A 490 14.14 3.01 -11.90
C PHE A 490 14.09 2.73 -10.39
N MET A 491 13.95 3.78 -9.59
CA MET A 491 14.00 3.72 -8.13
C MET A 491 12.63 3.97 -7.54
N TYR A 492 12.10 3.00 -6.80
CA TYR A 492 10.80 3.09 -6.14
C TYR A 492 10.97 3.19 -4.62
N VAL A 493 10.42 4.23 -4.00
CA VAL A 493 10.51 4.50 -2.55
C VAL A 493 9.15 4.84 -1.96
N TYR A 494 8.95 4.50 -0.68
CA TYR A 494 7.78 4.89 0.09
C TYR A 494 8.17 5.56 1.43
N GLY A 495 8.44 4.80 2.49
CA GLY A 495 8.98 5.29 3.75
C GLY A 495 7.97 6.00 4.65
N ALA A 496 6.77 5.42 4.84
CA ALA A 496 5.74 5.95 5.73
C ALA A 496 4.87 4.83 6.33
N TYR A 497 4.16 5.13 7.41
CA TYR A 497 3.16 4.28 8.05
C TYR A 497 3.67 2.91 8.53
N GLY A 498 4.98 2.73 8.68
CA GLY A 498 5.57 1.44 9.03
C GLY A 498 5.34 0.35 7.97
N GLN A 499 5.03 0.75 6.74
CA GLN A 499 4.87 -0.19 5.62
C GLN A 499 6.22 -0.56 5.05
N SER A 500 6.56 -1.86 5.06
CA SER A 500 7.74 -2.38 4.40
C SER A 500 7.55 -2.44 2.89
N MET A 501 8.61 -2.12 2.15
CA MET A 501 8.67 -2.33 0.71
C MET A 501 9.05 -3.79 0.44
N SER A 502 8.10 -4.71 0.65
CA SER A 502 8.32 -6.13 0.45
C SER A 502 8.51 -6.48 -1.03
N PRO A 503 9.32 -7.48 -1.35
CA PRO A 503 9.44 -7.99 -2.72
C PRO A 503 8.11 -8.38 -3.33
N PHE A 504 7.98 -8.14 -4.62
CA PHE A 504 6.83 -8.53 -5.44
C PHE A 504 7.28 -8.89 -6.84
N PHE A 505 6.59 -9.82 -7.47
CA PHE A 505 6.80 -10.15 -8.88
C PHE A 505 5.90 -9.29 -9.75
N SER A 506 6.49 -8.53 -10.66
CA SER A 506 5.75 -7.77 -11.67
C SER A 506 6.44 -7.86 -13.02
N PRO A 507 5.81 -8.47 -14.02
CA PRO A 507 6.34 -8.52 -15.38
C PRO A 507 6.62 -7.13 -15.95
N THR A 508 5.77 -6.16 -15.64
CA THR A 508 5.89 -4.74 -16.03
C THR A 508 7.18 -4.12 -15.51
N TYR A 509 7.49 -4.28 -14.21
CA TYR A 509 8.72 -3.75 -13.63
C TYR A 509 9.95 -4.51 -14.14
N LEU A 510 9.86 -5.84 -14.25
CA LEU A 510 10.96 -6.67 -14.74
C LEU A 510 11.27 -6.43 -16.23
N ASP A 511 10.33 -5.89 -16.99
CA ASP A 511 10.60 -5.47 -18.37
C ASP A 511 11.66 -4.37 -18.44
N TRP A 512 11.70 -3.43 -17.48
CA TRP A 512 12.78 -2.46 -17.36
C TRP A 512 14.16 -3.12 -17.23
N VAL A 513 14.25 -4.17 -16.43
CA VAL A 513 15.49 -4.97 -16.29
C VAL A 513 15.79 -5.74 -17.55
N SER A 514 14.77 -6.26 -18.23
CA SER A 514 14.94 -7.01 -19.50
C SER A 514 15.61 -6.14 -20.58
N GLN A 515 15.37 -4.84 -20.53
CA GLN A 515 15.97 -3.83 -21.42
C GLN A 515 17.34 -3.32 -20.94
N GLY A 516 17.92 -3.91 -19.88
CA GLY A 516 19.25 -3.57 -19.36
C GLY A 516 19.26 -2.52 -18.25
N GLY A 517 18.11 -2.13 -17.73
CA GLY A 517 18.00 -1.24 -16.57
C GLY A 517 18.17 -1.93 -15.23
N ILE A 518 18.17 -1.15 -14.16
CA ILE A 518 18.19 -1.59 -12.76
C ILE A 518 16.88 -1.13 -12.10
N LEU A 519 16.25 -2.02 -11.32
CA LEU A 519 15.25 -1.62 -10.33
C LEU A 519 15.96 -1.46 -8.98
N ALA A 520 15.63 -0.38 -8.27
CA ALA A 520 16.18 -0.10 -6.95
C ALA A 520 15.06 0.23 -5.96
N PHE A 521 15.08 -0.43 -4.79
CA PHE A 521 14.07 -0.27 -3.74
C PHE A 521 14.76 0.10 -2.42
N PRO A 522 14.89 1.40 -2.11
CA PRO A 522 15.43 1.86 -0.83
C PRO A 522 14.45 1.60 0.31
N HIS A 523 14.87 0.87 1.33
CA HIS A 523 14.09 0.55 2.53
C HIS A 523 14.33 1.61 3.61
N VAL A 524 13.84 2.83 3.35
CA VAL A 524 14.14 4.01 4.17
C VAL A 524 13.35 4.05 5.48
N ARG A 525 13.84 4.78 6.47
CA ARG A 525 13.12 5.04 7.71
C ARG A 525 11.74 5.64 7.45
N GLY A 526 10.78 5.29 8.30
CA GLY A 526 9.35 5.51 8.08
C GLY A 526 8.63 4.27 7.56
N GLY A 527 9.37 3.32 6.93
CA GLY A 527 8.92 1.97 6.64
C GLY A 527 8.95 1.04 7.84
N GLY A 528 8.62 -0.23 7.64
CA GLY A 528 8.54 -1.26 8.68
C GLY A 528 9.71 -2.24 8.75
N GLU A 529 10.69 -2.13 7.85
CA GLU A 529 11.71 -3.12 7.56
C GLU A 529 12.58 -3.52 8.74
N LYS A 530 12.76 -2.62 9.72
CA LYS A 530 13.47 -2.89 10.97
C LYS A 530 12.56 -2.66 12.19
N GLY A 531 11.24 -2.82 12.03
CA GLY A 531 10.25 -2.75 13.09
C GLY A 531 9.85 -1.33 13.49
N GLU A 532 9.25 -1.22 14.69
CA GLU A 532 8.62 0.02 15.19
C GLU A 532 9.57 1.22 15.28
N GLU A 533 10.80 0.97 15.70
CA GLU A 533 11.78 2.05 15.82
C GLU A 533 12.17 2.62 14.46
N TRP A 534 12.26 1.77 13.43
CA TRP A 534 12.52 2.18 12.05
C TRP A 534 11.42 3.09 11.52
N HIS A 535 10.16 2.74 11.82
CA HIS A 535 9.01 3.56 11.50
C HIS A 535 9.05 4.91 12.23
N THR A 536 9.17 4.90 13.55
CA THR A 536 9.07 6.13 14.35
C THR A 536 10.22 7.11 14.10
N GLN A 537 11.40 6.62 13.68
CA GLN A 537 12.52 7.47 13.25
C GLN A 537 12.29 8.15 11.89
N GLY A 538 11.24 7.80 11.15
CA GLY A 538 10.79 8.46 9.93
C GLY A 538 9.46 9.21 10.09
N MET A 539 9.03 9.55 11.31
CA MET A 539 7.77 10.24 11.59
C MET A 539 7.97 11.68 12.06
N LYS A 540 6.96 12.53 11.86
CA LYS A 540 6.86 13.88 12.45
C LYS A 540 8.14 14.70 12.23
N THR A 541 8.74 15.21 13.31
CA THR A 541 9.98 15.98 13.25
C THR A 541 11.19 15.20 12.77
N LEU A 542 11.13 13.87 12.78
CA LEU A 542 12.18 12.96 12.30
C LEU A 542 11.96 12.50 10.84
N LYS A 543 10.88 12.93 10.19
CA LYS A 543 10.57 12.58 8.80
C LYS A 543 11.71 12.84 7.82
N TYR A 544 12.58 13.80 8.12
CA TYR A 544 13.74 14.11 7.31
C TYR A 544 14.69 12.92 7.12
N ASN A 545 14.73 11.97 8.04
CA ASN A 545 15.53 10.76 7.91
C ASN A 545 15.13 9.94 6.66
N SER A 546 13.82 9.91 6.31
CA SER A 546 13.34 9.15 5.16
C SER A 546 13.97 9.61 3.84
N TRP A 547 14.01 10.92 3.57
CA TRP A 547 14.61 11.39 2.31
C TRP A 547 16.13 11.49 2.38
N LYS A 548 16.73 11.63 3.55
CA LYS A 548 18.19 11.54 3.70
C LYS A 548 18.70 10.12 3.44
N ASP A 549 17.96 9.11 3.88
CA ASP A 549 18.24 7.71 3.58
C ASP A 549 18.13 7.45 2.07
N LEU A 550 17.08 7.96 1.41
CA LEU A 550 16.90 7.87 -0.04
C LEU A 550 18.05 8.50 -0.82
N VAL A 551 18.47 9.70 -0.41
CA VAL A 551 19.62 10.40 -1.03
C VAL A 551 20.90 9.58 -0.87
N ALA A 552 21.18 9.07 0.34
CA ALA A 552 22.33 8.21 0.59
C ALA A 552 22.33 6.95 -0.30
N CYS A 553 21.17 6.30 -0.45
CA CYS A 553 21.01 5.15 -1.36
C CYS A 553 21.33 5.53 -2.82
N THR A 554 20.84 6.69 -3.27
CA THR A 554 21.10 7.17 -4.64
C THR A 554 22.57 7.48 -4.87
N GLU A 555 23.21 8.19 -3.93
CA GLU A 555 24.64 8.52 -4.00
C GLU A 555 25.52 7.26 -3.96
N SER A 556 25.17 6.28 -3.11
CA SER A 556 25.89 5.00 -3.03
C SER A 556 25.84 4.23 -4.36
N LEU A 557 24.69 4.20 -5.06
CA LEU A 557 24.62 3.57 -6.38
C LEU A 557 25.53 4.24 -7.40
N ILE A 558 25.65 5.57 -7.34
CA ILE A 558 26.55 6.33 -8.21
C ILE A 558 28.01 6.04 -7.85
N GLU A 559 28.37 6.07 -6.57
CA GLU A 559 29.73 5.79 -6.09
C GLU A 559 30.20 4.35 -6.39
N MET A 560 29.29 3.38 -6.29
CA MET A 560 29.56 1.98 -6.60
C MET A 560 29.63 1.69 -8.11
N GLY A 561 29.35 2.67 -8.96
CA GLY A 561 29.41 2.52 -10.42
C GLY A 561 28.18 1.82 -11.04
N TYR A 562 27.10 1.66 -10.30
CA TYR A 562 25.84 1.14 -10.87
C TYR A 562 25.22 2.10 -11.87
N THR A 563 25.31 3.41 -11.61
CA THR A 563 24.70 4.46 -12.42
C THR A 563 25.45 5.78 -12.26
N ARG A 564 24.93 6.87 -12.83
CA ARG A 564 25.38 8.24 -12.65
C ARG A 564 24.26 9.23 -12.51
N LYS A 565 24.56 10.46 -12.09
CA LYS A 565 23.59 11.57 -12.05
C LYS A 565 22.88 11.72 -13.41
N GLY A 566 21.55 11.89 -13.36
CA GLY A 566 20.72 12.04 -14.56
C GLY A 566 20.31 10.71 -15.24
N LEU A 567 20.67 9.55 -14.67
CA LEU A 567 20.19 8.23 -15.08
C LEU A 567 19.34 7.52 -13.99
N VAL A 568 18.85 8.26 -13.00
CA VAL A 568 17.98 7.75 -11.94
C VAL A 568 16.61 8.37 -12.09
N SER A 569 15.60 7.58 -12.45
CA SER A 569 14.18 7.96 -12.39
C SER A 569 13.64 7.58 -11.02
N LEU A 570 13.12 8.55 -10.28
CA LEU A 570 12.55 8.35 -8.96
C LEU A 570 11.03 8.24 -9.07
N TYR A 571 10.48 7.12 -8.60
CA TYR A 571 9.05 6.84 -8.52
C TYR A 571 8.59 6.68 -7.08
N THR A 572 7.38 7.13 -6.82
CA THR A 572 6.71 6.98 -5.52
C THR A 572 5.19 7.07 -5.67
N ASN A 573 4.47 6.67 -4.62
CA ASN A 573 3.03 6.85 -4.53
C ASN A 573 2.60 7.40 -3.16
N SER A 574 1.40 7.97 -3.10
CA SER A 574 0.71 8.34 -1.85
C SER A 574 1.63 9.13 -0.88
N ALA A 575 1.76 8.65 0.36
CA ALA A 575 2.59 9.22 1.43
C ALA A 575 4.09 9.33 1.09
N GLY A 576 4.59 8.46 0.21
CA GLY A 576 5.97 8.52 -0.29
C GLY A 576 6.30 9.81 -1.05
N GLY A 577 5.27 10.53 -1.50
CA GLY A 577 5.39 11.88 -2.10
C GLY A 577 6.17 12.86 -1.23
N ILE A 578 6.07 12.77 0.10
CA ILE A 578 6.87 13.58 1.03
C ILE A 578 8.35 13.21 0.91
N THR A 579 8.65 11.92 0.99
CA THR A 579 10.03 11.39 0.94
C THR A 579 10.71 11.73 -0.39
N ALA A 580 10.09 11.36 -1.51
CA ALA A 580 10.64 11.59 -2.84
C ALA A 580 10.65 13.08 -3.21
N GLY A 581 9.57 13.82 -2.92
CA GLY A 581 9.46 15.25 -3.21
C GLY A 581 10.51 16.09 -2.47
N MET A 582 10.80 15.77 -1.21
CA MET A 582 11.87 16.45 -0.45
C MET A 582 13.27 16.09 -0.95
N ALA A 583 13.51 14.83 -1.34
CA ALA A 583 14.79 14.43 -1.95
C ALA A 583 15.05 15.20 -3.25
N VAL A 584 14.03 15.33 -4.11
CA VAL A 584 14.10 16.11 -5.36
C VAL A 584 14.29 17.60 -5.08
N ASN A 585 13.65 18.14 -4.05
CA ASN A 585 13.80 19.56 -3.70
C ASN A 585 15.20 19.92 -3.22
N GLU A 586 15.85 19.04 -2.46
CA GLU A 586 17.18 19.27 -1.90
C GLU A 586 18.31 18.88 -2.87
N PHE A 587 18.12 17.83 -3.69
CA PHE A 587 19.15 17.26 -4.58
C PHE A 587 18.60 16.98 -6.00
N PRO A 588 18.07 17.99 -6.68
CA PRO A 588 17.41 17.81 -7.98
C PRO A 588 18.33 17.25 -9.06
N GLU A 589 19.65 17.47 -8.95
CA GLU A 589 20.63 17.03 -9.94
C GLU A 589 20.89 15.50 -9.92
N LEU A 590 20.50 14.80 -8.85
CA LEU A 590 20.68 13.34 -8.77
C LEU A 590 19.76 12.62 -9.74
N TYR A 591 18.57 13.16 -9.99
CA TYR A 591 17.48 12.48 -10.67
C TYR A 591 17.29 12.98 -12.11
N SER A 592 16.96 12.05 -13.01
CA SER A 592 16.51 12.36 -14.38
C SER A 592 15.06 12.76 -14.43
N SER A 593 14.23 12.06 -13.63
CA SER A 593 12.80 12.31 -13.51
C SER A 593 12.29 12.03 -12.10
N PHE A 594 11.18 12.69 -11.74
CA PHE A 594 10.38 12.48 -10.56
C PHE A 594 8.95 12.14 -11.00
N ILE A 595 8.47 10.96 -10.64
CA ILE A 595 7.16 10.44 -10.98
C ILE A 595 6.43 10.12 -9.67
N ALA A 596 5.23 10.65 -9.49
CA ALA A 596 4.49 10.43 -8.25
C ALA A 596 2.99 10.24 -8.51
N GLU A 597 2.48 9.11 -8.03
CA GLU A 597 1.10 8.68 -8.17
C GLU A 597 0.32 9.00 -6.89
N VAL A 598 -0.82 9.65 -7.01
CA VAL A 598 -1.68 10.13 -5.92
C VAL A 598 -0.89 10.70 -4.73
N PRO A 599 0.14 11.57 -4.96
CA PRO A 599 1.15 11.87 -3.97
C PRO A 599 0.70 12.91 -2.95
N ARG A 600 1.20 12.76 -1.71
CA ARG A 600 1.12 13.81 -0.70
C ARG A 600 2.30 14.76 -0.81
N LEU A 601 2.06 15.97 -1.32
CA LEU A 601 3.07 17.00 -1.58
C LEU A 601 2.89 18.27 -0.75
N HIS A 602 1.75 18.38 -0.02
CA HIS A 602 1.45 19.53 0.85
C HIS A 602 0.87 19.10 2.21
N PRO A 603 1.62 18.33 3.04
CA PRO A 603 1.14 17.82 4.33
C PRO A 603 0.74 18.93 5.32
N PHE A 604 1.33 20.13 5.27
CA PHE A 604 0.93 21.27 6.09
C PHE A 604 -0.53 21.71 5.79
N GLY A 605 -0.99 21.56 4.56
CA GLY A 605 -2.36 21.88 4.16
C GLY A 605 -3.43 20.96 4.73
N LEU A 606 -3.06 19.83 5.32
CA LEU A 606 -3.95 18.76 5.81
C LEU A 606 -5.01 19.23 6.79
N GLU A 607 -4.63 20.05 7.78
CA GLU A 607 -5.59 20.49 8.80
C GLU A 607 -6.53 21.60 8.30
N SER A 608 -6.22 22.22 7.19
CA SER A 608 -7.13 23.17 6.54
C SER A 608 -8.19 22.45 5.68
N ALA A 609 -7.99 21.15 5.38
CA ALA A 609 -8.96 20.33 4.70
C ALA A 609 -9.87 19.62 5.69
N THR A 610 -11.19 19.71 5.51
CA THR A 610 -12.19 18.93 6.25
C THR A 610 -12.02 17.41 6.09
N MET A 611 -11.08 16.97 5.26
CA MET A 611 -10.74 15.60 4.91
C MET A 611 -9.57 15.02 5.72
N SER A 612 -9.12 15.66 6.82
CA SER A 612 -8.01 15.13 7.60
C SER A 612 -8.37 13.78 8.23
N ASN A 613 -7.78 12.72 7.70
CA ASN A 613 -7.83 11.40 8.31
C ASN A 613 -7.21 11.46 9.71
N SER A 614 -7.84 10.82 10.69
CA SER A 614 -7.32 10.70 12.05
C SER A 614 -5.93 10.05 12.13
N THR A 615 -5.49 9.35 11.07
CA THR A 615 -4.19 8.71 10.94
C THR A 615 -3.06 9.69 10.57
N SER A 616 -3.37 10.74 9.82
CA SER A 616 -2.35 11.66 9.27
C SER A 616 -1.61 12.46 10.34
N TYR A 617 -2.30 12.92 11.40
CA TYR A 617 -1.63 13.69 12.46
C TYR A 617 -0.72 12.82 13.35
N ILE A 618 -0.95 11.52 13.40
CA ILE A 618 -0.07 10.60 14.12
C ILE A 618 1.25 10.44 13.35
N GLU A 619 1.17 10.27 12.04
CA GLU A 619 2.34 10.08 11.18
C GLU A 619 3.13 11.38 10.98
N TYR A 620 2.44 12.48 10.68
CA TYR A 620 3.10 13.73 10.27
C TYR A 620 3.09 14.83 11.33
N GLY A 621 2.24 14.71 12.35
CA GLY A 621 2.06 15.73 13.38
C GLY A 621 0.94 16.72 13.08
N THR A 622 0.79 17.72 13.96
CA THR A 622 -0.30 18.69 13.92
C THR A 622 0.20 20.12 13.99
N ILE A 623 -0.54 21.05 13.37
CA ILE A 623 -0.29 22.50 13.50
C ILE A 623 -0.66 23.06 14.91
N LYS A 624 -1.26 22.25 15.79
CA LYS A 624 -1.63 22.64 17.17
C LYS A 624 -0.49 22.51 18.16
N ASP A 625 0.54 21.73 17.86
CA ASP A 625 1.79 21.61 18.61
C ASP A 625 2.91 22.39 17.90
N SER A 626 3.75 23.10 18.63
CA SER A 626 4.77 23.98 18.06
C SER A 626 5.91 23.22 17.36
N LEU A 627 6.32 22.07 17.89
CA LEU A 627 7.40 21.25 17.32
C LEU A 627 6.89 20.47 16.13
N GLU A 628 5.70 19.87 16.24
CA GLU A 628 5.07 19.13 15.14
C GLU A 628 4.73 20.08 13.97
N CYS A 629 4.25 21.29 14.25
CA CYS A 629 4.01 22.32 13.24
C CYS A 629 5.30 22.69 12.49
N LEU A 630 6.42 22.86 13.20
CA LEU A 630 7.72 23.07 12.55
C LEU A 630 8.14 21.87 11.71
N GLY A 631 7.90 20.66 12.20
CA GLY A 631 8.11 19.42 11.46
C GLY A 631 7.34 19.39 10.13
N LEU A 632 6.03 19.71 10.19
CA LEU A 632 5.16 19.78 9.00
C LEU A 632 5.67 20.79 7.96
N VAL A 633 6.11 21.98 8.38
CA VAL A 633 6.67 22.99 7.47
C VAL A 633 7.96 22.48 6.82
N LYS A 634 8.83 21.81 7.58
CA LYS A 634 10.12 21.31 7.08
C LYS A 634 9.99 20.12 6.13
N MET A 635 8.98 19.25 6.32
CA MET A 635 8.79 18.09 5.49
C MET A 635 7.91 18.33 4.24
N ASP A 636 7.37 19.52 4.08
CA ASP A 636 6.37 19.83 3.05
C ASP A 636 7.02 20.13 1.70
N PRO A 637 6.92 19.23 0.68
CA PRO A 637 7.54 19.45 -0.61
C PRO A 637 7.09 20.75 -1.30
N TYR A 638 5.79 21.09 -1.22
CA TYR A 638 5.27 22.31 -1.83
C TYR A 638 5.83 23.59 -1.19
N LEU A 639 5.91 23.64 0.14
CA LEU A 639 6.44 24.81 0.84
C LEU A 639 7.94 24.99 0.58
N ASN A 640 8.69 23.90 0.46
CA ASN A 640 10.16 23.88 0.32
C ASN A 640 10.67 23.89 -1.12
N LEU A 641 9.81 24.09 -2.13
CA LEU A 641 10.28 24.38 -3.49
C LEU A 641 11.08 25.68 -3.53
N SER A 642 12.29 25.61 -4.10
CA SER A 642 13.21 26.74 -4.25
C SER A 642 13.07 27.39 -5.61
N ALA A 643 12.95 28.72 -5.65
CA ALA A 643 12.90 29.47 -6.89
C ALA A 643 14.25 29.40 -7.63
N ASN A 644 14.20 29.45 -8.96
CA ASN A 644 15.36 29.45 -9.85
C ASN A 644 16.24 28.18 -9.73
N SER A 645 15.66 27.05 -9.40
CA SER A 645 16.32 25.74 -9.37
C SER A 645 16.11 24.98 -10.69
N TYR A 646 17.00 24.02 -10.97
CA TYR A 646 16.93 23.15 -12.14
C TYR A 646 16.36 21.80 -11.72
N TYR A 647 15.04 21.69 -11.74
CA TYR A 647 14.35 20.46 -11.33
C TYR A 647 14.38 19.39 -12.43
N PRO A 648 14.34 18.08 -12.09
CA PRO A 648 14.21 17.01 -13.06
C PRO A 648 12.86 17.09 -13.80
N ALA A 649 12.72 16.30 -14.86
CA ALA A 649 11.43 16.04 -15.47
C ALA A 649 10.46 15.53 -14.40
N THR A 650 9.23 16.07 -14.34
CA THR A 650 8.29 15.74 -13.26
C THR A 650 6.94 15.35 -13.85
N LEU A 651 6.41 14.20 -13.43
CA LEU A 651 5.07 13.71 -13.74
C LEU A 651 4.32 13.44 -12.45
N ILE A 652 3.22 14.14 -12.25
CA ILE A 652 2.31 13.90 -11.12
C ILE A 652 1.00 13.33 -11.67
N LEU A 653 0.56 12.21 -11.09
CA LEU A 653 -0.59 11.41 -11.50
C LEU A 653 -1.66 11.43 -10.37
N PRO A 654 -2.39 12.53 -10.16
CA PRO A 654 -3.42 12.60 -9.14
C PRO A 654 -4.74 12.04 -9.64
N SER A 655 -5.62 11.63 -8.71
CA SER A 655 -7.03 11.33 -9.01
C SER A 655 -7.96 12.44 -8.52
N SER A 656 -9.00 12.72 -9.29
CA SER A 656 -10.00 13.73 -8.94
C SER A 656 -10.96 13.27 -7.84
N ASN A 657 -11.13 11.96 -7.68
CA ASN A 657 -12.04 11.33 -6.72
C ASN A 657 -11.32 10.81 -5.48
N ASP A 658 -10.02 11.13 -5.32
CA ASP A 658 -9.23 10.72 -4.15
C ASP A 658 -9.80 11.33 -2.86
N ASP A 659 -10.30 10.48 -1.95
CA ASP A 659 -10.86 10.86 -0.65
C ASP A 659 -9.79 11.02 0.46
N ARG A 660 -8.54 10.63 0.17
CA ARG A 660 -7.41 10.69 1.10
C ARG A 660 -6.49 11.88 0.82
N ILE A 661 -6.22 12.16 -0.46
CA ILE A 661 -5.34 13.24 -0.91
C ILE A 661 -6.05 14.06 -1.98
N PRO A 662 -6.56 15.24 -1.64
CA PRO A 662 -7.35 16.04 -2.57
C PRO A 662 -6.51 16.54 -3.74
N LEU A 663 -7.09 16.61 -4.92
CA LEU A 663 -6.47 17.05 -6.19
C LEU A 663 -5.69 18.37 -6.10
N TRP A 664 -6.12 19.30 -5.23
CA TRP A 664 -5.42 20.58 -5.04
C TRP A 664 -4.02 20.42 -4.42
N ASP A 665 -3.73 19.31 -3.71
CA ASP A 665 -2.40 19.03 -3.15
C ASP A 665 -1.37 18.97 -4.30
N SER A 666 -1.63 18.14 -5.30
CA SER A 666 -0.83 18.01 -6.52
C SER A 666 -0.86 19.28 -7.35
N GLY A 667 -2.04 19.91 -7.52
CA GLY A 667 -2.20 21.14 -8.29
C GLY A 667 -1.32 22.29 -7.79
N LYS A 668 -1.26 22.50 -6.47
CA LYS A 668 -0.41 23.55 -5.87
C LYS A 668 1.08 23.30 -6.10
N TYR A 669 1.50 22.04 -5.96
CA TYR A 669 2.89 21.67 -6.20
C TYR A 669 3.29 21.92 -7.66
N ILE A 670 2.50 21.46 -8.63
CA ILE A 670 2.74 21.64 -10.06
C ILE A 670 2.76 23.12 -10.45
N ALA A 671 1.76 23.91 -10.01
CA ALA A 671 1.71 25.34 -10.33
C ALA A 671 2.96 26.09 -9.85
N LYS A 672 3.44 25.80 -8.65
CA LYS A 672 4.64 26.41 -8.08
C LYS A 672 5.91 25.89 -8.75
N LEU A 673 6.00 24.59 -9.02
CA LEU A 673 7.15 23.97 -9.67
C LEU A 673 7.36 24.48 -11.09
N GLN A 674 6.29 24.56 -11.92
CA GLN A 674 6.34 25.11 -13.28
C GLN A 674 6.84 26.56 -13.29
N LYS A 675 6.47 27.36 -12.28
CA LYS A 675 6.91 28.75 -12.15
C LYS A 675 8.37 28.88 -11.70
N TYR A 676 8.86 27.94 -10.89
CA TYR A 676 10.18 28.03 -10.23
C TYR A 676 11.28 27.34 -11.03
N ASN A 677 10.93 26.33 -11.84
CA ASN A 677 11.88 25.54 -12.62
C ASN A 677 12.60 26.36 -13.69
N GLN A 678 13.93 26.27 -13.74
CA GLN A 678 14.78 26.87 -14.77
C GLN A 678 15.28 25.83 -15.80
N ALA A 679 15.02 24.55 -15.57
CA ALA A 679 15.36 23.50 -16.52
C ALA A 679 14.36 23.47 -17.67
N ASN A 680 14.83 23.06 -18.86
CA ASN A 680 13.95 22.77 -19.99
C ASN A 680 13.46 21.30 -19.93
N THR A 681 12.89 20.91 -18.79
CA THR A 681 12.36 19.58 -18.51
C THR A 681 10.83 19.62 -18.43
N PRO A 682 10.11 18.58 -18.89
CA PRO A 682 8.65 18.53 -18.76
C PRO A 682 8.23 18.50 -17.30
N ILE A 683 7.25 19.34 -16.93
CA ILE A 683 6.58 19.33 -15.62
C ILE A 683 5.09 19.16 -15.92
N LEU A 684 4.59 17.94 -15.72
CA LEU A 684 3.27 17.52 -16.18
C LEU A 684 2.39 17.06 -15.02
N MET A 685 1.10 17.27 -15.15
CA MET A 685 0.07 16.72 -14.29
C MET A 685 -0.99 16.04 -15.17
N ASP A 686 -1.16 14.76 -14.98
CA ASP A 686 -2.06 13.88 -15.73
C ASP A 686 -3.11 13.36 -14.76
N ILE A 687 -4.37 13.71 -14.97
CA ILE A 687 -5.43 13.58 -13.96
C ILE A 687 -6.32 12.41 -14.29
N ASP A 688 -6.41 11.43 -13.38
CA ASP A 688 -7.44 10.42 -13.45
C ASP A 688 -8.77 10.98 -12.92
N TYR A 689 -9.80 10.96 -13.76
CA TYR A 689 -11.13 11.43 -13.42
C TYR A 689 -12.10 10.33 -12.99
N ASP A 690 -11.72 9.09 -13.13
CA ASP A 690 -12.58 7.92 -12.93
C ASP A 690 -12.30 7.19 -11.61
N SER A 691 -11.03 7.11 -11.21
CA SER A 691 -10.58 6.37 -10.02
C SER A 691 -10.53 7.22 -8.75
N GLY A 692 -10.39 6.55 -7.59
CA GLY A 692 -10.13 7.14 -6.28
C GLY A 692 -8.63 7.16 -5.92
N HIS A 693 -8.31 6.87 -4.65
CA HIS A 693 -6.92 6.80 -4.18
C HIS A 693 -6.15 5.61 -4.75
N GLU A 694 -6.85 4.53 -5.05
CA GLU A 694 -6.30 3.37 -5.77
C GLU A 694 -6.52 3.65 -7.26
N ASN A 695 -5.49 4.16 -7.96
CA ASN A 695 -5.55 4.45 -9.39
C ASN A 695 -5.79 3.18 -10.23
N ALA A 696 -6.32 3.38 -11.44
CA ALA A 696 -6.47 2.34 -12.45
C ALA A 696 -7.36 1.15 -12.03
N LEU A 697 -8.67 1.39 -11.95
CA LEU A 697 -9.72 0.42 -11.58
C LEU A 697 -9.86 -0.78 -12.53
N SER A 698 -9.33 -0.70 -13.75
CA SER A 698 -9.40 -1.77 -14.73
C SER A 698 -8.01 -2.22 -15.17
N TYR A 699 -7.96 -3.39 -15.77
CA TYR A 699 -6.74 -3.92 -16.35
C TYR A 699 -6.11 -3.00 -17.40
N ASP A 700 -6.93 -2.53 -18.35
CA ASP A 700 -6.44 -1.64 -19.41
C ASP A 700 -5.97 -0.32 -18.85
N ALA A 701 -6.65 0.23 -17.83
CA ALA A 701 -6.23 1.43 -17.13
C ALA A 701 -4.89 1.23 -16.40
N SER A 702 -4.67 0.06 -15.78
CA SER A 702 -3.40 -0.27 -15.13
C SER A 702 -2.24 -0.38 -16.13
N ILE A 703 -2.47 -0.98 -17.30
CA ILE A 703 -1.47 -1.04 -18.37
C ILE A 703 -1.14 0.36 -18.89
N ASP A 704 -2.16 1.19 -19.12
CA ASP A 704 -1.98 2.57 -19.59
C ASP A 704 -1.19 3.40 -18.58
N LEU A 705 -1.56 3.35 -17.30
CA LEU A 705 -0.86 4.03 -16.21
C LEU A 705 0.62 3.62 -16.13
N ASN A 706 0.90 2.32 -16.11
CA ASN A 706 2.28 1.83 -16.08
C ASN A 706 3.06 2.24 -17.35
N ALA A 707 2.43 2.21 -18.51
CA ALA A 707 3.05 2.66 -19.76
C ALA A 707 3.40 4.17 -19.71
N ARG A 708 2.55 5.02 -19.11
CA ARG A 708 2.84 6.43 -18.84
C ARG A 708 4.04 6.59 -17.92
N ILE A 709 4.07 5.87 -16.79
CA ILE A 709 5.15 5.91 -15.79
C ILE A 709 6.50 5.53 -16.43
N PHE A 710 6.58 4.35 -17.03
CA PHE A 710 7.85 3.84 -17.58
C PHE A 710 8.29 4.58 -18.84
N SER A 711 7.37 5.02 -19.69
CA SER A 711 7.72 5.82 -20.87
C SER A 711 8.21 7.21 -20.51
N PHE A 712 7.65 7.84 -19.46
CA PHE A 712 8.15 9.10 -18.93
C PHE A 712 9.56 8.95 -18.34
N ALA A 713 9.77 7.91 -17.55
CA ALA A 713 11.09 7.56 -17.01
C ALA A 713 12.12 7.43 -18.16
N LYS A 714 11.83 6.58 -19.15
CA LYS A 714 12.74 6.28 -20.27
C LYS A 714 13.06 7.50 -21.14
N ALA A 715 12.04 8.32 -21.47
CA ALA A 715 12.21 9.48 -22.33
C ALA A 715 13.05 10.61 -21.70
N ASN A 716 13.21 10.61 -20.38
CA ASN A 716 13.89 11.66 -19.64
C ASN A 716 15.27 11.25 -19.08
N MET A 717 15.76 10.04 -19.41
CA MET A 717 17.15 9.65 -19.10
C MET A 717 18.14 10.54 -19.87
N ARG A 718 19.19 11.01 -19.19
CA ARG A 718 20.18 11.96 -19.73
C ARG A 718 21.47 11.21 -20.08
N HIS A 719 21.49 10.60 -21.26
CA HIS A 719 22.66 9.85 -21.77
C HIS A 719 23.87 10.72 -22.10
#